data_adfb94130eae97ca6fa023e42e3e75bc
#
_entry.id   adfb94130eae97ca6fa023e42e3e75bc
#
_cell.length_a   1.000
_cell.length_b   1.000
_cell.length_c   1.000
_cell.angle_alpha   90.00
_cell.angle_beta   90.00
_cell.angle_gamma   90.00
#
_symmetry.space_group_name_H-M   'P 1'
#
loop_
_entity.id
_entity.type
_entity.pdbx_description
1 polymer ?
#
loop_
_entity_poly.entity_id
_entity_poly.type
_entity_poly.pdbx_seq_one_letter_code
_entity_poly.pdbx_strand_id
1 'polypeptide(L)'
;MRTTRRAFLGGLGAATAAGGCMNLPRAEVAVRFGFITDCHYAAHLKVRPDDPRRYSQALGKMREFVETMNGLGVDFVVEGGDFKDLGRTPAESLAYLDAMEEALAGFHGPRYHVLGNHDHDNISKEEFLDHVANEGQPRARAWYAFTRGGVKFIVLDACYRPDGLPYCRGNFKWKETMLPAEQIAFLRAELASATGPCVPIVHQQLDAENETCICNAVEVRRILEASGKVSAVIQGHLHEGSFREINGIGYYTAKASVIGDAPADNAFALVEVDRAGQVRVTGFNGATSVGQDIPRGGSTRAWTGDVAWSPGHYQIHFIYTGRGESTFHLFPDGTSMLLDCGDSMRFHNTPAETPLLPDLSRRSGEWIARYVSRVNPKGCDVDYFHLSHYHEDHGGGERYHGARISASTGDYWLCGLADVARFLRFGRIVDRAWPTFDDPLDVLETSRDGTPRNIRAVYAHLAANGTEIERFRLGAHDQFRQLNPKRSQNGFEVFNLCSNGRFVQKDGTIRDLYTDRVKSGAKSLNENGLSCGMVFTYGDFRYFSAGDFSDRVTLPDGTRVQSEDLLASAVGVVDVAKMNHHGHHSMFPELVKALRARVWTACVLDQQHVTDDTACRLADRALYGGERTILPTFMPLNRPETEFGRGFLSDVPQVVRAEPCHLVVDVPPGGRTYTVSCLSARDETMRLMASFGFFSARKD
;
A
#
# COMPACT_ATOMS: atom_id res chain seq x y z
N MET A 1 58.57 9.87 47.92
CA MET A 1 58.17 8.70 47.17
C MET A 1 56.76 8.94 46.62
N ARG A 2 56.64 9.11 45.32
CA ARG A 2 55.36 9.47 44.65
C ARG A 2 54.69 8.24 44.09
N THR A 3 53.48 7.98 44.56
CA THR A 3 52.60 6.95 43.99
C THR A 3 51.54 7.60 43.11
N THR A 4 51.60 7.29 41.85
CA THR A 4 50.64 7.73 40.82
C THR A 4 49.42 6.86 40.86
N ARG A 5 48.24 7.45 41.08
CA ARG A 5 46.91 6.84 40.85
C ARG A 5 46.58 6.92 39.35
N ARG A 6 46.40 5.75 38.71
CA ARG A 6 45.73 5.66 37.42
C ARG A 6 44.21 5.60 37.63
N ALA A 7 43.52 6.59 37.13
CA ALA A 7 42.07 6.60 37.08
C ALA A 7 41.59 5.68 35.94
N PHE A 8 40.67 4.79 36.29
CA PHE A 8 39.87 3.98 35.33
C PHE A 8 38.68 4.83 34.90
N LEU A 9 38.73 5.37 33.69
CA LEU A 9 37.55 5.92 33.06
C LEU A 9 36.83 4.77 32.31
N GLY A 10 35.77 4.32 32.94
CA GLY A 10 34.79 3.45 32.29
C GLY A 10 33.95 4.29 31.31
N GLY A 11 34.15 4.08 30.03
CA GLY A 11 33.28 4.63 29.02
C GLY A 11 31.93 3.91 29.05
N LEU A 12 30.89 4.59 29.48
CA LEU A 12 29.51 4.22 29.11
C LEU A 12 29.37 4.51 27.61
N GLY A 13 29.48 3.44 26.83
CA GLY A 13 29.01 3.46 25.46
C GLY A 13 27.49 3.56 25.48
N ALA A 14 26.94 4.71 25.10
CA ALA A 14 25.56 4.84 24.72
C ALA A 14 25.33 3.89 23.52
N ALA A 15 24.67 2.77 23.74
CA ALA A 15 24.13 1.97 22.68
C ALA A 15 23.00 2.80 22.05
N THR A 16 23.31 3.53 21.01
CA THR A 16 22.31 4.01 20.07
C THR A 16 21.66 2.75 19.50
N ALA A 17 20.41 2.50 19.89
CA ALA A 17 19.54 1.58 19.19
C ALA A 17 19.26 2.20 17.82
N ALA A 18 20.21 2.05 16.90
CA ALA A 18 19.91 2.13 15.49
C ALA A 18 18.98 0.93 15.21
N GLY A 19 17.68 1.22 15.05
CA GLY A 19 16.72 0.32 14.45
C GLY A 19 17.09 0.10 12.99
N GLY A 20 18.28 -0.43 12.76
CA GLY A 20 18.71 -0.91 11.47
C GLY A 20 17.91 -2.19 11.21
N CYS A 21 17.17 -2.21 10.11
CA CYS A 21 16.83 -3.47 9.49
C CYS A 21 18.15 -4.22 9.25
N MET A 22 18.56 -5.03 10.25
CA MET A 22 19.70 -5.89 10.08
C MET A 22 19.44 -6.79 8.88
N ASN A 23 20.44 -6.90 7.99
CA ASN A 23 20.55 -7.99 7.01
C ASN A 23 20.71 -9.32 7.77
N LEU A 24 19.64 -9.77 8.40
CA LEU A 24 19.57 -11.14 8.84
C LEU A 24 19.41 -11.98 7.58
N PRO A 25 20.21 -13.07 7.43
CA PRO A 25 19.89 -14.08 6.45
C PRO A 25 18.42 -14.44 6.65
N ARG A 26 17.68 -14.72 5.57
CA ARG A 26 16.26 -15.10 5.60
C ARG A 26 16.08 -16.06 6.75
N ALA A 27 15.51 -15.58 7.86
CA ALA A 27 15.31 -16.40 9.04
C ALA A 27 14.42 -17.55 8.57
N GLU A 28 14.88 -18.76 8.74
CA GLU A 28 14.19 -19.95 8.27
C GLU A 28 12.80 -19.96 8.90
N VAL A 29 11.75 -19.98 8.07
CA VAL A 29 10.37 -20.04 8.53
C VAL A 29 10.25 -21.24 9.47
N ALA A 30 9.86 -20.99 10.71
CA ALA A 30 9.76 -22.01 11.74
C ALA A 30 8.44 -22.75 11.67
N VAL A 31 7.36 -22.04 11.27
CA VAL A 31 6.00 -22.61 11.17
C VAL A 31 5.14 -21.77 10.23
N ARG A 32 4.24 -22.44 9.50
CA ARG A 32 3.27 -21.86 8.58
C ARG A 32 1.88 -22.36 8.91
N PHE A 33 0.90 -21.48 8.96
CA PHE A 33 -0.49 -21.91 9.17
C PHE A 33 -1.50 -21.05 8.38
N GLY A 34 -2.64 -21.67 8.08
CA GLY A 34 -3.77 -20.98 7.50
C GLY A 34 -4.67 -20.39 8.59
N PHE A 35 -5.20 -19.19 8.35
CA PHE A 35 -6.14 -18.53 9.25
C PHE A 35 -7.36 -18.03 8.49
N ILE A 36 -8.56 -18.41 8.95
CA ILE A 36 -9.86 -17.95 8.45
C ILE A 36 -10.75 -17.63 9.65
N THR A 37 -11.62 -16.64 9.55
CA THR A 37 -12.47 -16.19 10.66
C THR A 37 -13.78 -15.63 10.16
N ASP A 38 -14.78 -15.52 11.04
CA ASP A 38 -16.06 -14.87 10.77
C ASP A 38 -16.75 -15.48 9.52
N CYS A 39 -16.84 -16.80 9.51
CA CYS A 39 -17.48 -17.55 8.41
C CYS A 39 -19.00 -17.44 8.45
N HIS A 40 -19.61 -17.38 9.66
CA HIS A 40 -21.03 -17.15 9.89
C HIS A 40 -21.94 -18.05 9.06
N TYR A 41 -21.67 -19.33 8.96
CA TYR A 41 -22.50 -20.21 8.16
C TYR A 41 -23.93 -20.33 8.68
N ALA A 42 -24.89 -20.00 7.82
CA ALA A 42 -26.32 -20.25 8.07
C ALA A 42 -27.06 -20.39 6.73
N ALA A 43 -27.66 -21.54 6.49
CA ALA A 43 -28.34 -21.83 5.23
C ALA A 43 -29.66 -21.07 5.04
N HIS A 44 -30.32 -20.66 6.14
CA HIS A 44 -31.63 -20.03 6.11
C HIS A 44 -31.63 -18.51 6.17
N LEU A 45 -30.52 -17.87 6.58
CA LEU A 45 -30.44 -16.44 6.68
C LEU A 45 -30.43 -15.78 5.30
N LYS A 46 -31.36 -14.87 5.10
CA LYS A 46 -31.46 -14.05 3.89
C LYS A 46 -30.84 -12.70 4.16
N VAL A 47 -29.90 -12.33 3.33
CA VAL A 47 -29.31 -10.99 3.34
C VAL A 47 -30.24 -9.96 2.71
N ARG A 48 -30.27 -8.75 3.27
CA ARG A 48 -30.85 -7.59 2.60
C ARG A 48 -29.99 -7.21 1.40
N PRO A 49 -30.54 -6.54 0.38
CA PRO A 49 -29.77 -6.19 -0.82
C PRO A 49 -28.50 -5.37 -0.57
N ASP A 50 -28.50 -4.58 0.51
CA ASP A 50 -27.41 -3.70 0.94
C ASP A 50 -26.45 -4.37 1.96
N ASP A 51 -26.73 -5.61 2.39
CA ASP A 51 -25.89 -6.34 3.33
C ASP A 51 -24.82 -7.14 2.58
N PRO A 52 -23.52 -6.89 2.83
CA PRO A 52 -22.44 -7.57 2.12
C PRO A 52 -22.23 -9.03 2.56
N ARG A 53 -22.87 -9.51 3.62
CA ARG A 53 -22.66 -10.85 4.18
C ARG A 53 -23.30 -11.94 3.33
N ARG A 54 -22.61 -13.06 3.15
CA ARG A 54 -23.03 -14.20 2.30
C ARG A 54 -23.02 -15.50 3.10
N TYR A 55 -23.88 -15.60 4.11
CA TYR A 55 -23.99 -16.72 5.05
C TYR A 55 -24.01 -18.09 4.39
N SER A 56 -24.81 -18.28 3.34
CA SER A 56 -24.97 -19.59 2.64
C SER A 56 -23.78 -20.00 1.80
N GLN A 57 -22.87 -19.05 1.48
CA GLN A 57 -21.66 -19.34 0.68
C GLN A 57 -20.50 -19.85 1.54
N ALA A 58 -20.59 -19.78 2.87
CA ALA A 58 -19.48 -20.11 3.77
C ALA A 58 -18.92 -21.52 3.60
N LEU A 59 -19.74 -22.51 3.30
CA LEU A 59 -19.25 -23.88 3.00
C LEU A 59 -18.37 -23.94 1.75
N GLY A 60 -18.73 -23.22 0.71
CA GLY A 60 -17.90 -23.12 -0.51
C GLY A 60 -16.59 -22.42 -0.24
N LYS A 61 -16.65 -21.30 0.51
CA LYS A 61 -15.49 -20.51 0.93
C LYS A 61 -14.54 -21.34 1.82
N MET A 62 -15.08 -22.14 2.74
CA MET A 62 -14.27 -23.02 3.60
C MET A 62 -13.54 -24.09 2.79
N ARG A 63 -14.19 -24.70 1.80
CA ARG A 63 -13.56 -25.69 0.92
C ARG A 63 -12.41 -25.08 0.10
N GLU A 64 -12.59 -23.87 -0.44
CA GLU A 64 -11.53 -23.13 -1.15
C GLU A 64 -10.34 -22.82 -0.23
N PHE A 65 -10.61 -22.38 1.00
CA PHE A 65 -9.58 -22.17 2.03
C PHE A 65 -8.78 -23.47 2.28
N VAL A 66 -9.48 -24.58 2.52
CA VAL A 66 -8.88 -25.90 2.77
C VAL A 66 -8.02 -26.36 1.59
N GLU A 67 -8.55 -26.28 0.37
CA GLU A 67 -7.83 -26.65 -0.86
C GLU A 67 -6.55 -25.80 -1.01
N THR A 68 -6.67 -24.49 -0.79
CA THR A 68 -5.52 -23.57 -0.87
C THR A 68 -4.46 -23.91 0.18
N MET A 69 -4.86 -24.16 1.44
CA MET A 69 -3.90 -24.46 2.52
C MET A 69 -3.26 -25.84 2.35
N ASN A 70 -3.99 -26.84 1.83
CA ASN A 70 -3.43 -28.13 1.44
C ASN A 70 -2.39 -27.97 0.31
N GLY A 71 -2.71 -27.16 -0.71
CA GLY A 71 -1.79 -26.85 -1.82
C GLY A 71 -0.52 -26.14 -1.38
N LEU A 72 -0.61 -25.26 -0.37
CA LEU A 72 0.54 -24.54 0.22
C LEU A 72 1.33 -25.40 1.20
N GLY A 73 0.81 -26.55 1.64
CA GLY A 73 1.48 -27.45 2.58
C GLY A 73 1.76 -26.79 3.92
N VAL A 74 0.76 -26.10 4.50
CA VAL A 74 0.89 -25.48 5.82
C VAL A 74 0.89 -26.54 6.95
N ASP A 75 1.51 -26.18 8.08
CA ASP A 75 1.67 -27.11 9.21
C ASP A 75 0.34 -27.39 9.95
N PHE A 76 -0.58 -26.43 9.96
CA PHE A 76 -1.91 -26.53 10.57
C PHE A 76 -2.81 -25.38 10.07
N VAL A 77 -4.07 -25.42 10.45
CA VAL A 77 -5.03 -24.33 10.22
C VAL A 77 -5.73 -23.91 11.50
N VAL A 78 -6.12 -22.65 11.57
CA VAL A 78 -6.92 -22.09 12.67
C VAL A 78 -8.16 -21.44 12.10
N GLU A 79 -9.30 -21.83 12.63
CA GLU A 79 -10.57 -21.15 12.50
C GLU A 79 -10.69 -20.15 13.67
N GLY A 80 -10.89 -18.87 13.35
CA GLY A 80 -10.72 -17.73 14.28
C GLY A 80 -11.96 -17.27 15.01
N GLY A 81 -13.05 -18.05 15.00
CA GLY A 81 -14.32 -17.76 15.69
C GLY A 81 -15.41 -17.23 14.75
N ASP A 82 -16.65 -17.22 15.26
CA ASP A 82 -17.85 -16.97 14.49
C ASP A 82 -17.98 -17.93 13.28
N PHE A 83 -17.77 -19.22 13.56
CA PHE A 83 -17.70 -20.28 12.58
C PHE A 83 -19.06 -20.55 11.92
N LYS A 84 -20.14 -20.53 12.75
CA LYS A 84 -21.53 -20.61 12.31
C LYS A 84 -22.31 -19.38 12.80
N ASP A 85 -23.48 -19.14 12.23
CA ASP A 85 -24.46 -18.16 12.70
C ASP A 85 -25.68 -18.85 13.37
N LEU A 86 -26.64 -18.04 13.83
CA LEU A 86 -27.84 -18.51 14.54
C LEU A 86 -28.71 -19.42 13.68
N GLY A 87 -28.93 -20.66 14.09
CA GLY A 87 -29.97 -21.55 13.57
C GLY A 87 -31.35 -21.25 14.19
N ARG A 88 -32.42 -21.65 13.55
CA ARG A 88 -33.81 -21.49 14.07
C ARG A 88 -34.00 -22.27 15.37
N THR A 89 -33.25 -23.35 15.56
CA THR A 89 -33.21 -24.17 16.76
C THR A 89 -31.78 -24.53 17.12
N PRO A 90 -31.48 -24.92 18.38
CA PRO A 90 -30.16 -25.44 18.73
C PRO A 90 -29.68 -26.57 17.86
N ALA A 91 -30.56 -27.49 17.51
CA ALA A 91 -30.22 -28.63 16.62
C ALA A 91 -29.84 -28.17 15.20
N GLU A 92 -30.46 -27.11 14.68
CA GLU A 92 -30.07 -26.53 13.39
C GLU A 92 -28.71 -25.81 13.48
N SER A 93 -28.41 -25.14 14.58
CA SER A 93 -27.08 -24.55 14.83
C SER A 93 -25.98 -25.61 14.91
N LEU A 94 -26.25 -26.72 15.59
CA LEU A 94 -25.33 -27.85 15.62
C LEU A 94 -25.13 -28.48 14.22
N ALA A 95 -26.20 -28.61 13.43
CA ALA A 95 -26.09 -29.09 12.06
C ALA A 95 -25.27 -28.13 11.16
N TYR A 96 -25.33 -26.81 11.40
CA TYR A 96 -24.46 -25.85 10.71
C TYR A 96 -22.99 -26.01 11.13
N LEU A 97 -22.76 -26.19 12.42
CA LEU A 97 -21.43 -26.46 12.98
C LEU A 97 -20.83 -27.74 12.39
N ASP A 98 -21.58 -28.84 12.37
CA ASP A 98 -21.15 -30.11 11.77
C ASP A 98 -20.78 -29.96 10.31
N ALA A 99 -21.59 -29.24 9.53
CA ALA A 99 -21.32 -29.03 8.10
C ALA A 99 -20.04 -28.21 7.86
N MET A 100 -19.79 -27.21 8.67
CA MET A 100 -18.57 -26.41 8.59
C MET A 100 -17.34 -27.20 9.04
N GLU A 101 -17.44 -27.98 10.14
CA GLU A 101 -16.37 -28.85 10.60
C GLU A 101 -16.07 -29.96 9.60
N GLU A 102 -17.06 -30.55 8.95
CA GLU A 102 -16.85 -31.50 7.86
C GLU A 102 -16.07 -30.87 6.69
N ALA A 103 -16.39 -29.62 6.33
CA ALA A 103 -15.68 -28.91 5.28
C ALA A 103 -14.22 -28.62 5.69
N LEU A 104 -13.99 -28.17 6.93
CA LEU A 104 -12.66 -27.90 7.47
C LEU A 104 -11.85 -29.19 7.65
N ALA A 105 -12.50 -30.33 7.95
CA ALA A 105 -11.88 -31.65 8.07
C ALA A 105 -11.25 -32.18 6.77
N GLY A 106 -11.51 -31.55 5.63
CA GLY A 106 -10.78 -31.76 4.39
C GLY A 106 -9.33 -31.32 4.42
N PHE A 107 -8.90 -30.55 5.43
CA PHE A 107 -7.49 -30.21 5.62
C PHE A 107 -6.69 -31.43 6.14
N HIS A 108 -5.50 -31.66 5.56
CA HIS A 108 -4.71 -32.87 5.81
C HIS A 108 -3.83 -32.83 7.08
N GLY A 109 -3.97 -31.79 7.90
CA GLY A 109 -3.17 -31.58 9.10
C GLY A 109 -4.00 -31.21 10.34
N PRO A 110 -3.34 -30.81 11.44
CA PRO A 110 -4.00 -30.35 12.66
C PRO A 110 -4.90 -29.14 12.42
N ARG A 111 -6.05 -29.12 13.10
CA ARG A 111 -7.03 -28.04 13.08
C ARG A 111 -7.25 -27.52 14.49
N TYR A 112 -7.45 -26.21 14.60
CA TYR A 112 -7.69 -25.52 15.87
C TYR A 112 -8.80 -24.51 15.71
N HIS A 113 -9.63 -24.34 16.76
CA HIS A 113 -10.74 -23.40 16.80
C HIS A 113 -10.56 -22.37 17.91
N VAL A 114 -10.94 -21.15 17.62
CA VAL A 114 -11.13 -20.05 18.56
C VAL A 114 -12.64 -19.83 18.68
N LEU A 115 -13.15 -19.48 19.86
CA LEU A 115 -14.58 -19.21 20.01
C LEU A 115 -14.90 -17.76 19.74
N GLY A 116 -15.88 -17.51 18.85
CA GLY A 116 -16.50 -16.22 18.61
C GLY A 116 -17.87 -16.10 19.31
N ASN A 117 -18.45 -14.90 19.31
CA ASN A 117 -19.71 -14.67 20.02
C ASN A 117 -20.91 -15.39 19.35
N HIS A 118 -20.96 -15.44 18.03
CA HIS A 118 -22.05 -16.13 17.32
C HIS A 118 -22.02 -17.66 17.50
N ASP A 119 -20.91 -18.23 17.94
CA ASP A 119 -20.84 -19.65 18.27
C ASP A 119 -21.70 -20.02 19.47
N HIS A 120 -22.15 -19.03 20.25
CA HIS A 120 -22.95 -19.19 21.47
C HIS A 120 -24.37 -18.62 21.37
N ASP A 121 -24.87 -18.27 20.19
CA ASP A 121 -26.18 -17.65 20.00
C ASP A 121 -27.32 -18.46 20.63
N ASN A 122 -27.34 -19.79 20.41
CA ASN A 122 -28.36 -20.67 20.98
C ASN A 122 -27.84 -22.05 21.41
N ILE A 123 -26.51 -22.24 21.42
CA ILE A 123 -25.85 -23.43 21.97
C ILE A 123 -24.87 -23.06 23.08
N SER A 124 -24.42 -24.02 23.89
CA SER A 124 -23.42 -23.80 24.92
C SER A 124 -21.99 -24.01 24.40
N LYS A 125 -20.99 -23.61 25.17
CA LYS A 125 -19.57 -23.89 24.85
C LYS A 125 -19.28 -25.38 24.79
N GLU A 126 -19.85 -26.16 25.72
CA GLU A 126 -19.69 -27.59 25.75
C GLU A 126 -20.26 -28.23 24.48
N GLU A 127 -21.47 -27.83 24.08
CA GLU A 127 -22.10 -28.31 22.84
C GLU A 127 -21.23 -27.98 21.61
N PHE A 128 -20.65 -26.75 21.53
CA PHE A 128 -19.73 -26.40 20.46
C PHE A 128 -18.49 -27.32 20.46
N LEU A 129 -17.84 -27.43 21.62
CA LEU A 129 -16.57 -28.19 21.75
C LEU A 129 -16.75 -29.70 21.53
N ASP A 130 -17.95 -30.26 21.73
CA ASP A 130 -18.25 -31.64 21.42
C ASP A 130 -18.32 -31.93 19.91
N HIS A 131 -18.56 -30.89 19.08
CA HIS A 131 -18.71 -30.98 17.63
C HIS A 131 -17.47 -30.62 16.83
N VAL A 132 -16.42 -30.04 17.44
CA VAL A 132 -15.19 -29.62 16.75
C VAL A 132 -13.96 -30.40 17.22
N ALA A 133 -12.94 -30.46 16.36
CA ALA A 133 -11.67 -31.11 16.68
C ALA A 133 -10.56 -30.08 16.92
N ASN A 134 -10.06 -30.01 18.16
CA ASN A 134 -8.84 -29.30 18.53
C ASN A 134 -7.70 -30.31 18.75
N GLU A 135 -6.78 -30.43 17.81
CA GLU A 135 -5.77 -31.48 17.79
C GLU A 135 -4.89 -31.47 19.06
N GLY A 136 -4.90 -32.59 19.80
CA GLY A 136 -4.12 -32.77 21.00
C GLY A 136 -4.54 -31.92 22.21
N GLN A 137 -5.73 -31.29 22.14
CA GLN A 137 -6.24 -30.44 23.23
C GLN A 137 -7.36 -31.13 24.02
N PRO A 138 -7.51 -30.81 25.32
CA PRO A 138 -8.64 -31.29 26.10
C PRO A 138 -9.97 -30.78 25.57
N ARG A 139 -10.93 -31.65 25.27
CA ARG A 139 -12.28 -31.28 24.74
C ARG A 139 -13.04 -30.29 25.64
N ALA A 140 -12.79 -30.31 26.94
CA ALA A 140 -13.52 -29.46 27.89
C ALA A 140 -13.02 -28.00 27.95
N ARG A 141 -12.01 -27.60 27.16
CA ARG A 141 -11.43 -26.24 27.25
C ARG A 141 -11.48 -25.51 25.91
N ALA A 142 -12.06 -24.33 25.93
CA ALA A 142 -12.08 -23.39 24.82
C ALA A 142 -10.80 -22.54 24.71
N TRP A 143 -9.94 -22.56 25.71
CA TRP A 143 -8.66 -21.85 25.74
C TRP A 143 -7.54 -22.83 26.11
N TYR A 144 -6.43 -22.77 25.36
CA TYR A 144 -5.35 -23.75 25.42
C TYR A 144 -4.07 -23.19 24.79
N ALA A 145 -2.97 -23.95 24.93
CA ALA A 145 -1.72 -23.62 24.25
C ALA A 145 -1.12 -24.87 23.60
N PHE A 146 -0.40 -24.66 22.51
CA PHE A 146 0.37 -25.70 21.84
C PHE A 146 1.65 -25.11 21.23
N THR A 147 2.60 -25.98 20.90
CA THR A 147 3.88 -25.55 20.30
C THR A 147 4.09 -26.24 18.96
N ARG A 148 4.45 -25.48 17.93
CA ARG A 148 4.86 -25.95 16.60
C ARG A 148 6.09 -25.16 16.14
N GLY A 149 7.06 -25.83 15.56
CA GLY A 149 8.27 -25.17 15.05
C GLY A 149 9.06 -24.37 16.09
N GLY A 150 8.87 -24.64 17.40
CA GLY A 150 9.47 -23.84 18.48
C GLY A 150 8.70 -22.57 18.86
N VAL A 151 7.60 -22.28 18.18
CA VAL A 151 6.69 -21.16 18.47
C VAL A 151 5.54 -21.67 19.33
N LYS A 152 5.22 -20.94 20.41
CA LYS A 152 4.08 -21.25 21.27
C LYS A 152 2.86 -20.44 20.84
N PHE A 153 1.77 -21.12 20.49
CA PHE A 153 0.48 -20.55 20.20
C PHE A 153 -0.39 -20.59 21.45
N ILE A 154 -1.04 -19.48 21.81
CA ILE A 154 -1.87 -19.34 22.99
C ILE A 154 -3.26 -18.90 22.55
N VAL A 155 -4.19 -19.84 22.51
CA VAL A 155 -5.59 -19.57 22.16
C VAL A 155 -6.33 -19.10 23.40
N LEU A 156 -7.00 -17.95 23.29
CA LEU A 156 -7.77 -17.32 24.35
C LEU A 156 -9.27 -17.25 23.94
N ASP A 157 -10.13 -17.40 24.92
CA ASP A 157 -11.58 -17.32 24.76
C ASP A 157 -12.11 -16.09 25.52
N ALA A 158 -12.44 -15.02 24.80
CA ALA A 158 -13.00 -13.83 25.42
C ALA A 158 -14.55 -13.82 25.45
N CYS A 159 -15.21 -14.92 25.11
CA CYS A 159 -16.66 -15.06 25.15
C CYS A 159 -17.14 -15.24 26.61
N TYR A 160 -16.89 -14.21 27.43
CA TYR A 160 -17.33 -14.07 28.80
C TYR A 160 -17.95 -12.70 29.02
N ARG A 161 -18.98 -12.65 29.84
CA ARG A 161 -19.62 -11.43 30.30
C ARG A 161 -18.73 -10.70 31.33
N PRO A 162 -18.93 -9.36 31.54
CA PRO A 162 -18.17 -8.61 32.58
C PRO A 162 -18.32 -9.14 33.99
N ASP A 163 -19.42 -9.87 34.31
CA ASP A 163 -19.66 -10.53 35.59
C ASP A 163 -18.90 -11.90 35.72
N GLY A 164 -18.11 -12.27 34.70
CA GLY A 164 -17.31 -13.50 34.67
C GLY A 164 -18.07 -14.74 34.21
N LEU A 165 -19.35 -14.63 33.88
CA LEU A 165 -20.13 -15.77 33.38
C LEU A 165 -19.80 -16.03 31.90
N PRO A 166 -19.64 -17.30 31.49
CA PRO A 166 -19.40 -17.65 30.09
C PRO A 166 -20.62 -17.32 29.22
N TYR A 167 -20.38 -17.02 27.95
CA TYR A 167 -21.44 -16.97 26.94
C TYR A 167 -22.09 -18.34 26.79
N CYS A 168 -23.41 -18.36 26.76
CA CYS A 168 -24.20 -19.56 26.66
C CYS A 168 -25.61 -19.22 26.15
N ARG A 169 -26.00 -19.77 24.99
CA ARG A 169 -27.37 -19.72 24.46
C ARG A 169 -27.97 -18.31 24.44
N GLY A 170 -27.18 -17.32 24.00
CA GLY A 170 -27.61 -15.93 23.85
C GLY A 170 -27.73 -15.12 25.15
N ASN A 171 -27.13 -15.57 26.26
CA ASN A 171 -27.15 -14.86 27.56
C ASN A 171 -26.26 -13.61 27.62
N PHE A 172 -25.77 -13.11 26.48
CA PHE A 172 -24.73 -12.10 26.40
C PHE A 172 -25.13 -10.92 25.52
N LYS A 173 -24.35 -9.85 25.62
CA LYS A 173 -24.28 -8.76 24.65
C LYS A 173 -22.89 -8.79 24.04
N TRP A 174 -22.79 -8.96 22.72
CA TRP A 174 -21.54 -9.14 22.00
C TRP A 174 -20.51 -8.00 22.19
N LYS A 175 -20.97 -6.81 22.64
CA LYS A 175 -20.13 -5.66 22.97
C LYS A 175 -19.52 -5.70 24.39
N GLU A 176 -19.97 -6.63 25.22
CA GLU A 176 -19.56 -6.76 26.61
C GLU A 176 -18.75 -8.06 26.78
N THR A 177 -17.52 -8.06 26.31
CA THR A 177 -16.64 -9.24 26.27
C THR A 177 -15.41 -9.05 27.16
N MET A 178 -14.92 -10.12 27.81
CA MET A 178 -13.75 -10.04 28.69
C MET A 178 -12.96 -11.35 28.76
N LEU A 179 -11.69 -11.27 29.14
CA LEU A 179 -10.90 -12.42 29.57
C LEU A 179 -11.01 -12.57 31.09
N PRO A 180 -11.55 -13.70 31.60
CA PRO A 180 -11.71 -13.90 33.06
C PRO A 180 -10.35 -14.12 33.74
N ALA A 181 -10.31 -13.91 35.06
CA ALA A 181 -9.08 -13.97 35.85
C ALA A 181 -8.32 -15.31 35.71
N GLU A 182 -9.04 -16.42 35.52
CA GLU A 182 -8.45 -17.73 35.27
C GLU A 182 -7.62 -17.75 33.99
N GLN A 183 -8.14 -17.15 32.89
CA GLN A 183 -7.39 -17.09 31.62
C GLN A 183 -6.25 -16.07 31.70
N ILE A 184 -6.40 -14.99 32.45
CA ILE A 184 -5.29 -14.06 32.72
C ILE A 184 -4.14 -14.81 33.46
N ALA A 185 -4.47 -15.64 34.45
CA ALA A 185 -3.49 -16.46 35.13
C ALA A 185 -2.84 -17.50 34.19
N PHE A 186 -3.63 -18.15 33.35
CA PHE A 186 -3.15 -19.06 32.33
C PHE A 186 -2.21 -18.36 31.32
N LEU A 187 -2.61 -17.21 30.79
CA LEU A 187 -1.77 -16.44 29.85
C LEU A 187 -0.41 -16.11 30.46
N ARG A 188 -0.39 -15.64 31.72
CA ARG A 188 0.87 -15.37 32.44
C ARG A 188 1.74 -16.62 32.59
N ALA A 189 1.14 -17.75 32.93
CA ALA A 189 1.85 -19.02 33.10
C ALA A 189 2.43 -19.53 31.77
N GLU A 190 1.66 -19.45 30.67
CA GLU A 190 2.11 -19.87 29.35
C GLU A 190 3.24 -18.98 28.81
N LEU A 191 3.14 -17.66 28.97
CA LEU A 191 4.22 -16.75 28.62
C LEU A 191 5.47 -16.95 29.45
N ALA A 192 5.33 -17.20 30.77
CA ALA A 192 6.47 -17.48 31.67
C ALA A 192 7.21 -18.76 31.29
N SER A 193 6.47 -19.84 30.99
CA SER A 193 7.04 -21.16 30.66
C SER A 193 7.55 -21.26 29.19
N ALA A 194 7.23 -20.30 28.31
CA ALA A 194 7.68 -20.34 26.93
C ALA A 194 9.20 -20.19 26.81
N THR A 195 9.83 -21.07 26.05
CA THR A 195 11.28 -21.03 25.73
C THR A 195 11.56 -20.34 24.38
N GLY A 196 10.53 -20.05 23.59
CA GLY A 196 10.58 -19.39 22.28
C GLY A 196 9.52 -18.28 22.17
N PRO A 197 9.34 -17.75 20.95
CA PRO A 197 8.33 -16.74 20.68
C PRO A 197 6.92 -17.27 20.90
N CYS A 198 6.00 -16.35 21.22
CA CYS A 198 4.60 -16.64 21.47
C CYS A 198 3.71 -15.86 20.50
N VAL A 199 2.65 -16.51 20.00
CA VAL A 199 1.60 -15.89 19.17
C VAL A 199 0.25 -16.15 19.85
N PRO A 200 -0.32 -15.17 20.56
CA PRO A 200 -1.69 -15.24 21.05
C PRO A 200 -2.70 -15.16 19.90
N ILE A 201 -3.77 -15.93 20.03
CA ILE A 201 -4.90 -15.92 19.07
C ILE A 201 -6.19 -15.77 19.89
N VAL A 202 -7.03 -14.82 19.52
CA VAL A 202 -8.30 -14.52 20.20
C VAL A 202 -9.29 -13.93 19.19
N HIS A 203 -10.57 -14.22 19.33
CA HIS A 203 -11.56 -13.70 18.38
C HIS A 203 -11.74 -12.20 18.48
N GLN A 204 -12.11 -11.68 19.64
CA GLN A 204 -12.36 -10.25 19.84
C GLN A 204 -11.05 -9.46 19.96
N GLN A 205 -11.13 -8.17 19.58
CA GLN A 205 -9.94 -7.32 19.48
C GLN A 205 -9.34 -6.93 20.84
N LEU A 206 -8.01 -6.83 20.88
CA LEU A 206 -7.22 -6.30 22.00
C LEU A 206 -6.69 -4.89 21.75
N ASP A 207 -6.76 -4.40 20.53
CA ASP A 207 -6.11 -3.16 20.06
C ASP A 207 -7.10 -2.02 19.75
N ALA A 208 -8.41 -2.26 19.80
CA ALA A 208 -9.43 -1.25 19.58
C ALA A 208 -9.78 -0.46 20.87
N GLU A 209 -10.39 0.70 20.69
CA GLU A 209 -10.94 1.55 21.76
C GLU A 209 -12.46 1.71 21.62
N ASN A 210 -13.10 0.77 20.95
CA ASN A 210 -14.53 0.77 20.66
C ASN A 210 -15.19 -0.51 21.19
N GLU A 211 -16.46 -0.69 20.86
CA GLU A 211 -17.30 -1.79 21.31
C GLU A 211 -16.90 -3.20 20.79
N THR A 212 -15.93 -3.29 19.89
CA THR A 212 -15.38 -4.56 19.40
C THR A 212 -14.23 -5.06 20.26
N CYS A 213 -13.76 -4.25 21.20
CA CYS A 213 -12.60 -4.53 22.04
C CYS A 213 -12.99 -5.26 23.31
N ILE A 214 -12.12 -6.16 23.76
CA ILE A 214 -12.22 -6.84 25.06
C ILE A 214 -12.16 -5.78 26.19
N CYS A 215 -13.10 -5.79 27.13
CA CYS A 215 -13.22 -4.77 28.17
C CYS A 215 -11.94 -4.60 29.01
N ASN A 216 -11.19 -5.68 29.27
CA ASN A 216 -9.92 -5.65 29.99
C ASN A 216 -8.70 -5.77 29.08
N ALA A 217 -8.80 -5.36 27.80
CA ALA A 217 -7.73 -5.43 26.81
C ALA A 217 -6.45 -4.72 27.25
N VAL A 218 -6.55 -3.59 27.93
CA VAL A 218 -5.37 -2.83 28.44
C VAL A 218 -4.54 -3.68 29.42
N GLU A 219 -5.19 -4.45 30.30
CA GLU A 219 -4.51 -5.37 31.20
C GLU A 219 -3.81 -6.49 30.40
N VAL A 220 -4.51 -7.08 29.45
CA VAL A 220 -3.97 -8.15 28.59
C VAL A 220 -2.76 -7.64 27.81
N ARG A 221 -2.85 -6.50 27.15
CA ARG A 221 -1.72 -5.91 26.41
C ARG A 221 -0.49 -5.71 27.28
N ARG A 222 -0.65 -5.19 28.51
CA ARG A 222 0.46 -5.01 29.46
C ARG A 222 1.14 -6.34 29.82
N ILE A 223 0.38 -7.43 29.90
CA ILE A 223 0.95 -8.76 30.14
C ILE A 223 1.77 -9.24 28.93
N LEU A 224 1.23 -9.05 27.72
CA LEU A 224 1.91 -9.42 26.47
C LEU A 224 3.23 -8.63 26.32
N GLU A 225 3.17 -7.31 26.49
CA GLU A 225 4.31 -6.40 26.41
C GLU A 225 5.41 -6.77 27.45
N ALA A 226 5.00 -6.97 28.70
CA ALA A 226 5.94 -7.31 29.78
C ALA A 226 6.65 -8.66 29.58
N SER A 227 6.08 -9.56 28.79
CA SER A 227 6.69 -10.86 28.51
C SER A 227 7.94 -10.77 27.62
N GLY A 228 8.01 -9.77 26.72
CA GLY A 228 9.05 -9.64 25.70
C GLY A 228 9.10 -10.79 24.68
N LYS A 229 8.09 -11.68 24.64
CA LYS A 229 8.07 -12.89 23.79
C LYS A 229 7.02 -12.85 22.69
N VAL A 230 6.18 -11.81 22.67
CA VAL A 230 5.08 -11.66 21.71
C VAL A 230 5.42 -10.56 20.72
N SER A 231 5.41 -10.89 19.43
CA SER A 231 5.59 -9.93 18.34
C SER A 231 4.29 -9.64 17.60
N ALA A 232 3.33 -10.57 17.66
CA ALA A 232 2.01 -10.39 17.03
C ALA A 232 0.92 -11.12 17.80
N VAL A 233 -0.31 -10.58 17.66
CA VAL A 233 -1.59 -11.18 18.07
C VAL A 233 -2.47 -11.33 16.83
N ILE A 234 -3.14 -12.47 16.68
CA ILE A 234 -4.05 -12.75 15.55
C ILE A 234 -5.50 -12.71 16.07
N GLN A 235 -6.37 -12.00 15.37
CA GLN A 235 -7.73 -11.67 15.80
C GLN A 235 -8.74 -11.78 14.66
N GLY A 236 -10.05 -11.82 15.01
CA GLY A 236 -11.22 -11.74 14.12
C GLY A 236 -12.19 -10.64 14.56
N HIS A 237 -13.51 -10.89 14.47
CA HIS A 237 -14.62 -10.10 14.98
C HIS A 237 -14.89 -8.77 14.25
N LEU A 238 -13.89 -8.01 13.86
CA LEU A 238 -14.05 -6.81 13.05
C LEU A 238 -14.04 -7.20 11.58
N HIS A 239 -15.21 -7.26 10.97
CA HIS A 239 -15.40 -7.83 9.62
C HIS A 239 -14.57 -7.15 8.53
N GLU A 240 -14.26 -5.87 8.64
CA GLU A 240 -13.41 -5.13 7.70
C GLU A 240 -11.94 -5.56 7.78
N GLY A 241 -11.56 -6.19 8.91
CA GLY A 241 -10.15 -6.46 9.21
C GLY A 241 -9.39 -5.19 9.59
N SER A 242 -8.25 -5.36 10.26
CA SER A 242 -7.37 -4.24 10.61
C SER A 242 -5.95 -4.72 10.89
N PHE A 243 -5.02 -3.80 10.92
CA PHE A 243 -3.70 -4.02 11.50
C PHE A 243 -3.27 -2.79 12.29
N ARG A 244 -2.80 -3.01 13.51
CA ARG A 244 -2.26 -1.96 14.36
C ARG A 244 -1.00 -2.48 15.06
N GLU A 245 0.00 -1.63 15.21
CA GLU A 245 1.15 -1.92 16.04
C GLU A 245 1.11 -1.05 17.30
N ILE A 246 1.22 -1.69 18.48
CA ILE A 246 1.22 -1.03 19.78
C ILE A 246 2.40 -1.57 20.59
N ASN A 247 3.31 -0.68 21.00
CA ASN A 247 4.48 -1.02 21.81
C ASN A 247 5.31 -2.19 21.25
N GLY A 248 5.46 -2.26 19.92
CA GLY A 248 6.24 -3.28 19.23
C GLY A 248 5.53 -4.62 19.03
N ILE A 249 4.24 -4.73 19.37
CA ILE A 249 3.41 -5.89 19.10
C ILE A 249 2.42 -5.54 17.97
N GLY A 250 2.42 -6.33 16.89
CA GLY A 250 1.46 -6.22 15.80
C GLY A 250 0.15 -6.92 16.12
N TYR A 251 -0.97 -6.22 16.05
CA TYR A 251 -2.33 -6.77 16.21
C TYR A 251 -2.96 -6.90 14.85
N TYR A 252 -3.06 -8.12 14.36
CA TYR A 252 -3.66 -8.43 13.06
C TYR A 252 -5.08 -8.96 13.25
N THR A 253 -6.06 -8.20 12.81
CA THR A 253 -7.45 -8.64 12.72
C THR A 253 -7.74 -9.04 11.28
N ALA A 254 -8.04 -10.30 11.05
CA ALA A 254 -8.32 -10.79 9.71
C ALA A 254 -9.69 -10.29 9.22
N LYS A 255 -9.79 -10.03 7.92
CA LYS A 255 -11.07 -9.70 7.28
C LYS A 255 -11.99 -10.91 7.31
N ALA A 256 -13.28 -10.67 7.58
CA ALA A 256 -14.30 -11.70 7.69
C ALA A 256 -14.51 -12.44 6.35
N SER A 257 -14.53 -13.76 6.40
CA SER A 257 -14.83 -14.60 5.24
C SER A 257 -16.27 -14.46 4.74
N VAL A 258 -17.24 -14.13 5.62
CA VAL A 258 -18.64 -13.96 5.26
C VAL A 258 -18.90 -12.82 4.28
N ILE A 259 -18.01 -11.85 4.21
CA ILE A 259 -18.17 -10.62 3.40
C ILE A 259 -17.93 -10.92 1.91
N GLY A 260 -18.85 -10.44 1.06
CA GLY A 260 -18.74 -10.50 -0.40
C GLY A 260 -18.97 -11.89 -1.01
N ASP A 261 -18.95 -11.96 -2.32
CA ASP A 261 -19.29 -13.15 -3.09
C ASP A 261 -18.06 -14.03 -3.38
N ALA A 262 -18.21 -15.36 -3.20
CA ALA A 262 -17.18 -16.34 -3.56
C ALA A 262 -17.01 -16.42 -5.10
N PRO A 263 -15.77 -16.68 -5.61
CA PRO A 263 -14.52 -16.82 -4.88
C PRO A 263 -13.78 -15.51 -4.62
N ALA A 264 -14.17 -14.40 -5.28
CA ALA A 264 -13.41 -13.15 -5.31
C ALA A 264 -13.24 -12.52 -3.94
N ASP A 265 -14.24 -12.66 -3.06
CA ASP A 265 -14.26 -12.02 -1.73
C ASP A 265 -14.11 -13.02 -0.57
N ASN A 266 -13.56 -14.21 -0.82
CA ASN A 266 -13.30 -15.18 0.23
C ASN A 266 -12.02 -14.83 0.99
N ALA A 267 -12.10 -13.93 1.96
CA ALA A 267 -10.95 -13.48 2.72
C ALA A 267 -10.43 -14.54 3.71
N PHE A 268 -9.14 -14.83 3.63
CA PHE A 268 -8.39 -15.67 4.58
C PHE A 268 -6.88 -15.33 4.51
N ALA A 269 -6.06 -15.95 5.34
CA ALA A 269 -4.64 -15.63 5.40
C ALA A 269 -3.74 -16.86 5.55
N LEU A 270 -2.54 -16.78 4.97
CA LEU A 270 -1.39 -17.59 5.33
C LEU A 270 -0.55 -16.79 6.33
N VAL A 271 -0.28 -17.38 7.49
CA VAL A 271 0.58 -16.80 8.53
C VAL A 271 1.87 -17.60 8.62
N GLU A 272 2.99 -16.92 8.55
CA GLU A 272 4.33 -17.49 8.69
C GLU A 272 5.03 -16.86 9.88
N VAL A 273 5.63 -17.68 10.74
CA VAL A 273 6.40 -17.22 11.89
C VAL A 273 7.81 -17.75 11.75
N ASP A 274 8.81 -16.89 11.88
CA ASP A 274 10.21 -17.29 11.86
C ASP A 274 10.72 -17.66 13.27
N ARG A 275 11.96 -18.16 13.35
CA ARG A 275 12.58 -18.57 14.62
C ARG A 275 12.82 -17.41 15.59
N ALA A 276 12.86 -16.17 15.08
CA ALA A 276 12.97 -14.98 15.90
C ALA A 276 11.61 -14.47 16.40
N GLY A 277 10.51 -15.11 15.96
CA GLY A 277 9.15 -14.74 16.31
C GLY A 277 8.57 -13.64 15.44
N GLN A 278 9.22 -13.25 14.35
CA GLN A 278 8.64 -12.29 13.41
C GLN A 278 7.49 -12.96 12.66
N VAL A 279 6.35 -12.27 12.58
CA VAL A 279 5.15 -12.76 11.93
C VAL A 279 4.96 -12.07 10.59
N ARG A 280 4.72 -12.87 9.56
CA ARG A 280 4.29 -12.43 8.24
C ARG A 280 2.91 -12.97 7.95
N VAL A 281 2.06 -12.15 7.37
CA VAL A 281 0.72 -12.54 6.94
C VAL A 281 0.57 -12.26 5.46
N THR A 282 0.22 -13.27 4.68
CA THR A 282 -0.22 -13.14 3.29
C THR A 282 -1.74 -13.27 3.26
N GLY A 283 -2.43 -12.16 3.04
CA GLY A 283 -3.89 -12.14 2.89
C GLY A 283 -4.30 -12.57 1.49
N PHE A 284 -5.42 -13.27 1.38
CA PHE A 284 -6.07 -13.69 0.13
C PHE A 284 -7.41 -12.97 -0.02
N ASN A 285 -7.81 -12.71 -1.26
CA ASN A 285 -9.13 -12.22 -1.64
C ASN A 285 -9.56 -10.96 -0.85
N GLY A 286 -8.67 -9.98 -0.78
CA GLY A 286 -8.90 -8.71 -0.09
C GLY A 286 -8.62 -8.71 1.41
N ALA A 287 -8.07 -9.80 1.98
CA ALA A 287 -7.51 -9.76 3.32
C ALA A 287 -6.17 -9.00 3.35
N THR A 288 -5.89 -8.28 4.43
CA THR A 288 -4.67 -7.49 4.58
C THR A 288 -3.43 -8.37 4.70
N SER A 289 -2.37 -8.06 3.97
CA SER A 289 -1.03 -8.64 4.14
C SER A 289 -0.17 -7.75 5.02
N VAL A 290 0.64 -8.35 5.93
CA VAL A 290 1.56 -7.64 6.82
C VAL A 290 2.87 -8.39 7.01
N GLY A 291 3.96 -7.66 7.32
CA GLY A 291 5.26 -8.26 7.59
C GLY A 291 5.88 -9.01 6.39
N GLN A 292 5.38 -8.79 5.18
CA GLN A 292 5.92 -9.41 3.98
C GLN A 292 7.31 -8.89 3.70
N ASP A 293 8.30 -9.77 3.66
CA ASP A 293 9.59 -9.39 3.09
C ASP A 293 9.38 -9.09 1.61
N ILE A 294 9.60 -7.84 1.23
CA ILE A 294 9.95 -7.58 -0.16
C ILE A 294 11.25 -8.35 -0.39
N PRO A 295 11.38 -9.10 -1.49
CA PRO A 295 12.65 -9.71 -1.81
C PRO A 295 13.69 -8.58 -1.85
N ARG A 296 14.47 -8.44 -0.76
CA ARG A 296 15.58 -7.50 -0.76
C ARG A 296 16.47 -7.96 -1.90
N GLY A 297 16.94 -7.03 -2.71
CA GLY A 297 17.90 -7.30 -3.78
C GLY A 297 19.23 -7.89 -3.30
N GLY A 298 19.18 -8.79 -2.35
CA GLY A 298 20.23 -9.65 -1.83
C GLY A 298 20.20 -11.06 -2.39
N SER A 299 19.17 -11.43 -3.14
CA SER A 299 19.39 -12.36 -4.22
C SER A 299 20.22 -11.60 -5.23
N THR A 300 21.49 -11.92 -5.29
CA THR A 300 22.52 -11.45 -6.22
C THR A 300 22.21 -11.76 -7.69
N ARG A 301 20.98 -11.99 -8.05
CA ARG A 301 20.45 -11.85 -9.39
C ARG A 301 19.81 -10.46 -9.46
N ALA A 302 20.61 -9.47 -9.84
CA ALA A 302 20.09 -8.31 -10.54
C ALA A 302 19.05 -8.84 -11.56
N TRP A 303 17.86 -8.21 -11.60
CA TRP A 303 16.90 -8.53 -12.64
C TRP A 303 17.59 -8.46 -13.99
N THR A 304 17.72 -9.60 -14.65
CA THR A 304 18.39 -9.75 -15.94
C THR A 304 17.39 -9.69 -17.09
N GLY A 305 16.20 -9.11 -16.88
CA GLY A 305 15.20 -8.91 -17.92
C GLY A 305 15.71 -7.99 -19.03
N ASP A 306 15.02 -8.01 -20.16
CA ASP A 306 15.38 -7.31 -21.40
C ASP A 306 15.58 -5.79 -21.27
N VAL A 307 15.14 -5.18 -20.15
CA VAL A 307 15.24 -3.74 -19.82
C VAL A 307 15.94 -3.48 -18.49
N ALA A 308 16.84 -4.37 -18.07
CA ALA A 308 17.63 -4.15 -16.85
C ALA A 308 18.47 -2.88 -16.95
N TRP A 309 18.49 -2.08 -15.87
CA TRP A 309 19.32 -0.87 -15.85
C TRP A 309 20.81 -1.21 -15.94
N SER A 310 21.52 -0.40 -16.69
CA SER A 310 22.99 -0.47 -16.84
C SER A 310 23.63 0.89 -16.50
N PRO A 311 24.86 0.90 -15.97
CA PRO A 311 25.57 2.15 -15.68
C PRO A 311 25.65 3.07 -16.90
N GLY A 312 25.32 4.34 -16.69
CA GLY A 312 25.24 5.36 -17.72
C GLY A 312 23.87 5.50 -18.39
N HIS A 313 22.95 4.55 -18.18
CA HIS A 313 21.58 4.67 -18.66
C HIS A 313 20.71 5.49 -17.69
N TYR A 314 19.87 6.36 -18.22
CA TYR A 314 18.77 6.96 -17.48
C TYR A 314 17.49 6.20 -17.77
N GLN A 315 16.83 5.66 -16.73
CA GLN A 315 15.55 4.97 -16.90
C GLN A 315 14.43 5.64 -16.16
N ILE A 316 13.22 5.60 -16.74
CA ILE A 316 11.98 6.05 -16.16
C ILE A 316 10.98 4.91 -16.24
N HIS A 317 10.50 4.43 -15.08
CA HIS A 317 9.52 3.36 -14.97
C HIS A 317 8.18 3.96 -14.55
N PHE A 318 7.14 3.84 -15.38
CA PHE A 318 5.75 4.14 -15.01
C PHE A 318 5.13 2.86 -14.50
N ILE A 319 4.82 2.82 -13.21
CA ILE A 319 4.39 1.59 -12.53
C ILE A 319 2.87 1.53 -12.51
N TYR A 320 2.29 0.52 -13.15
CA TYR A 320 0.86 0.28 -13.08
C TYR A 320 0.48 -0.48 -11.82
N THR A 321 -0.46 0.03 -11.05
CA THR A 321 -1.16 -0.70 -9.99
C THR A 321 -2.68 -0.61 -10.15
N GLY A 322 -3.16 0.32 -10.98
CA GLY A 322 -4.59 0.62 -11.11
C GLY A 322 -5.16 1.47 -9.97
N ARG A 323 -4.29 2.08 -9.13
CA ARG A 323 -4.72 2.88 -7.97
C ARG A 323 -4.12 4.28 -7.91
N GLY A 324 -3.41 4.69 -8.93
CA GLY A 324 -2.85 6.04 -9.00
C GLY A 324 -1.51 6.11 -9.70
N GLU A 325 -0.80 7.19 -9.44
CA GLU A 325 0.48 7.49 -10.05
C GLU A 325 1.63 6.92 -9.22
N SER A 326 2.59 6.33 -9.93
CA SER A 326 3.90 5.99 -9.39
C SER A 326 4.91 5.92 -10.52
N THR A 327 5.98 6.70 -10.43
CA THR A 327 7.10 6.65 -11.36
C THR A 327 8.42 6.46 -10.62
N PHE A 328 9.26 5.56 -11.14
CA PHE A 328 10.55 5.27 -10.55
C PHE A 328 11.66 5.61 -11.54
N HIS A 329 12.61 6.40 -11.10
CA HIS A 329 13.73 6.86 -11.92
C HIS A 329 15.04 6.24 -11.45
N LEU A 330 15.83 5.79 -12.40
CA LEU A 330 17.23 5.39 -12.21
C LEU A 330 18.11 6.34 -12.99
N PHE A 331 18.82 7.21 -12.30
CA PHE A 331 19.74 8.17 -12.87
C PHE A 331 20.98 7.47 -13.46
N PRO A 332 21.73 8.12 -14.34
CA PRO A 332 22.83 7.47 -15.05
C PRO A 332 23.93 6.88 -14.14
N ASP A 333 24.08 7.37 -12.93
CA ASP A 333 25.05 6.86 -11.94
C ASP A 333 24.50 5.76 -11.02
N GLY A 334 23.20 5.41 -11.15
CA GLY A 334 22.47 4.48 -10.30
C GLY A 334 21.84 5.14 -9.07
N THR A 335 21.80 6.46 -8.99
CA THR A 335 20.95 7.18 -8.03
C THR A 335 19.48 6.93 -8.37
N SER A 336 18.67 6.67 -7.37
CA SER A 336 17.26 6.27 -7.53
C SER A 336 16.30 7.28 -6.94
N MET A 337 15.14 7.46 -7.59
CA MET A 337 14.08 8.36 -7.14
C MET A 337 12.72 7.72 -7.38
N LEU A 338 11.90 7.64 -6.35
CA LEU A 338 10.48 7.31 -6.46
C LEU A 338 9.66 8.60 -6.43
N LEU A 339 8.85 8.81 -7.44
CA LEU A 339 7.93 9.94 -7.58
C LEU A 339 6.51 9.41 -7.49
N ASP A 340 5.79 9.83 -6.46
CA ASP A 340 4.45 9.39 -6.12
C ASP A 340 4.31 7.88 -5.82
N CYS A 341 3.28 7.51 -5.12
CA CYS A 341 2.91 6.15 -4.78
C CYS A 341 1.40 6.09 -4.48
N GLY A 342 0.61 6.29 -5.51
CA GLY A 342 -0.84 6.41 -5.42
C GLY A 342 -1.53 5.15 -4.91
N ASP A 343 -2.56 5.36 -4.08
CA ASP A 343 -3.39 4.30 -3.52
C ASP A 343 -4.83 4.79 -3.34
N SER A 344 -5.48 5.14 -4.44
CA SER A 344 -6.87 5.61 -4.45
C SER A 344 -7.84 4.46 -4.54
N MET A 345 -8.87 4.51 -3.69
CA MET A 345 -10.03 3.63 -3.74
C MET A 345 -11.28 4.33 -4.28
N ARG A 346 -11.11 5.54 -4.86
CA ARG A 346 -12.22 6.39 -5.33
C ARG A 346 -13.17 5.68 -6.29
N PHE A 347 -12.63 4.81 -7.14
CA PHE A 347 -13.42 4.08 -8.14
C PHE A 347 -13.74 2.65 -7.75
N HIS A 348 -13.37 2.23 -6.52
CA HIS A 348 -13.62 0.87 -6.04
C HIS A 348 -15.11 0.52 -6.12
N ASN A 349 -15.40 -0.68 -6.64
CA ASN A 349 -16.77 -1.17 -6.88
C ASN A 349 -17.61 -0.30 -7.83
N THR A 350 -16.98 0.48 -8.71
CA THR A 350 -17.67 1.24 -9.75
C THR A 350 -17.32 0.72 -11.16
N PRO A 351 -18.15 1.00 -12.19
CA PRO A 351 -17.81 0.63 -13.57
C PRO A 351 -16.51 1.28 -14.11
N ALA A 352 -16.01 2.32 -13.43
CA ALA A 352 -14.76 2.98 -13.79
C ALA A 352 -13.53 2.34 -13.17
N GLU A 353 -13.68 1.34 -12.28
CA GLU A 353 -12.56 0.69 -11.61
C GLU A 353 -11.62 0.01 -12.60
N THR A 354 -10.32 0.29 -12.45
CA THR A 354 -9.25 -0.45 -13.10
C THR A 354 -8.78 -1.60 -12.20
N PRO A 355 -8.36 -2.75 -12.76
CA PRO A 355 -7.92 -3.86 -11.93
C PRO A 355 -6.67 -3.50 -11.13
N LEU A 356 -6.63 -3.82 -9.84
CA LEU A 356 -5.40 -3.84 -9.07
C LEU A 356 -4.55 -5.03 -9.51
N LEU A 357 -3.34 -4.79 -9.96
CA LEU A 357 -2.44 -5.83 -10.44
C LEU A 357 -1.12 -5.86 -9.64
N PRO A 358 -0.52 -7.05 -9.56
CA PRO A 358 -0.87 -8.36 -10.17
C PRO A 358 -2.17 -8.96 -9.69
N ASP A 359 -2.56 -8.78 -8.42
CA ASP A 359 -3.79 -9.32 -7.82
C ASP A 359 -4.17 -8.54 -6.54
N LEU A 360 -5.23 -8.97 -5.88
CA LEU A 360 -5.76 -8.35 -4.66
C LEU A 360 -5.09 -8.84 -3.36
N SER A 361 -4.06 -9.68 -3.43
CA SER A 361 -3.38 -10.22 -2.24
C SER A 361 -2.57 -9.17 -1.47
N ARG A 362 -2.29 -8.02 -2.10
CA ARG A 362 -1.50 -6.92 -1.54
C ARG A 362 -2.09 -5.57 -1.92
N ARG A 363 -1.77 -4.54 -1.14
CA ARG A 363 -2.13 -3.17 -1.47
C ARG A 363 -1.20 -2.57 -2.53
N SER A 364 -1.66 -1.47 -3.13
CA SER A 364 -0.93 -0.75 -4.17
C SER A 364 0.52 -0.42 -3.76
N GLY A 365 0.70 0.17 -2.57
CA GLY A 365 2.03 0.54 -2.08
C GLY A 365 2.98 -0.65 -1.92
N GLU A 366 2.48 -1.82 -1.53
CA GLU A 366 3.31 -3.02 -1.47
C GLU A 366 3.72 -3.50 -2.88
N TRP A 367 2.82 -3.47 -3.86
CA TRP A 367 3.15 -3.82 -5.24
C TRP A 367 4.19 -2.86 -5.83
N ILE A 368 4.06 -1.54 -5.56
CA ILE A 368 5.07 -0.54 -5.95
C ILE A 368 6.43 -0.89 -5.34
N ALA A 369 6.48 -1.15 -4.04
CA ALA A 369 7.71 -1.45 -3.35
C ALA A 369 8.38 -2.74 -3.87
N ARG A 370 7.61 -3.76 -4.19
CA ARG A 370 8.09 -5.02 -4.78
C ARG A 370 8.64 -4.81 -6.19
N TYR A 371 7.97 -3.99 -7.01
CA TYR A 371 8.47 -3.61 -8.33
C TYR A 371 9.81 -2.86 -8.20
N VAL A 372 9.83 -1.80 -7.39
CA VAL A 372 11.03 -0.97 -7.18
C VAL A 372 12.21 -1.81 -6.68
N SER A 373 12.00 -2.67 -5.69
CA SER A 373 13.08 -3.49 -5.13
C SER A 373 13.72 -4.44 -6.13
N ARG A 374 13.00 -4.82 -7.20
CA ARG A 374 13.52 -5.69 -8.27
C ARG A 374 14.32 -4.93 -9.31
N VAL A 375 13.83 -3.76 -9.71
CA VAL A 375 14.50 -2.98 -10.79
C VAL A 375 15.61 -2.08 -10.26
N ASN A 376 15.55 -1.70 -8.99
CA ASN A 376 16.56 -0.86 -8.33
C ASN A 376 17.84 -1.67 -8.05
N PRO A 377 19.00 -1.28 -8.59
CA PRO A 377 20.27 -1.95 -8.30
C PRO A 377 20.67 -1.91 -6.81
N LYS A 378 20.06 -1.01 -6.02
CA LYS A 378 20.22 -0.92 -4.55
C LYS A 378 19.13 -1.70 -3.78
N GLY A 379 18.24 -2.40 -4.48
CA GLY A 379 17.13 -3.13 -3.87
C GLY A 379 16.14 -2.21 -3.18
N CYS A 380 15.98 -2.34 -1.85
CA CYS A 380 15.04 -1.55 -1.07
C CYS A 380 15.54 -0.14 -0.68
N ASP A 381 16.78 0.22 -1.01
CA ASP A 381 17.34 1.53 -0.70
C ASP A 381 17.08 2.50 -1.86
N VAL A 382 16.25 3.49 -1.63
CA VAL A 382 15.89 4.52 -2.60
C VAL A 382 16.46 5.86 -2.12
N ASP A 383 17.21 6.55 -2.98
CA ASP A 383 17.89 7.77 -2.58
C ASP A 383 16.93 8.93 -2.35
N TYR A 384 15.93 9.09 -3.22
CA TYR A 384 14.95 10.17 -3.15
C TYR A 384 13.51 9.62 -3.19
N PHE A 385 12.66 10.19 -2.36
CA PHE A 385 11.21 10.15 -2.57
C PHE A 385 10.70 11.56 -2.80
N HIS A 386 9.80 11.74 -3.75
CA HIS A 386 9.12 13.00 -3.98
C HIS A 386 7.62 12.78 -4.13
N LEU A 387 6.82 13.57 -3.40
CA LEU A 387 5.38 13.63 -3.56
C LEU A 387 4.99 14.88 -4.35
N SER A 388 4.34 14.68 -5.49
CA SER A 388 3.98 15.78 -6.37
C SER A 388 2.94 16.72 -5.75
N HIS A 389 1.89 16.14 -5.12
CA HIS A 389 0.85 16.87 -4.40
C HIS A 389 0.04 15.94 -3.48
N TYR A 390 -0.94 16.48 -2.73
CA TYR A 390 -1.60 15.75 -1.63
C TYR A 390 -2.97 15.19 -2.05
N HIS A 391 -3.04 14.39 -3.10
CA HIS A 391 -4.20 13.55 -3.40
C HIS A 391 -3.92 12.06 -3.11
N GLU A 392 -4.99 11.29 -2.86
CA GLU A 392 -4.88 9.87 -2.52
C GLU A 392 -4.26 9.01 -3.63
N ASP A 393 -4.50 9.38 -4.88
CA ASP A 393 -3.92 8.72 -6.06
C ASP A 393 -2.47 9.12 -6.36
N HIS A 394 -1.84 9.90 -5.47
CA HIS A 394 -0.40 10.22 -5.48
C HIS A 394 0.32 9.84 -4.19
N GLY A 395 -0.29 10.05 -3.03
CA GLY A 395 0.35 9.79 -1.73
C GLY A 395 -0.34 8.73 -0.85
N GLY A 396 -1.54 8.32 -1.24
CA GLY A 396 -2.44 7.52 -0.41
C GLY A 396 -3.25 8.39 0.56
N GLY A 397 -4.49 8.01 0.80
CA GLY A 397 -5.47 8.75 1.60
C GLY A 397 -5.93 8.02 2.86
N GLU A 398 -6.62 8.75 3.74
CA GLU A 398 -7.10 8.25 5.02
C GLU A 398 -8.39 7.41 4.90
N ARG A 399 -9.14 7.56 3.82
CA ARG A 399 -10.58 7.30 3.76
C ARG A 399 -11.01 5.82 3.62
N TYR A 400 -10.14 4.93 3.14
CA TYR A 400 -10.54 3.60 2.69
C TYR A 400 -9.65 2.46 3.20
N HIS A 401 -8.77 2.74 4.15
CA HIS A 401 -7.76 1.77 4.58
C HIS A 401 -8.02 1.37 6.04
N GLY A 402 -8.35 0.09 6.24
CA GLY A 402 -8.64 -0.44 7.56
C GLY A 402 -7.44 -0.53 8.51
N ALA A 403 -6.22 -0.36 8.00
CA ALA A 403 -5.01 -0.52 8.80
C ALA A 403 -4.46 0.83 9.29
N ARG A 404 -4.45 1.02 10.61
CA ARG A 404 -3.92 2.19 11.29
C ARG A 404 -2.68 1.81 12.10
N ILE A 405 -1.64 2.61 12.03
CA ILE A 405 -0.42 2.46 12.82
C ILE A 405 -0.44 3.50 13.94
N SER A 406 -0.28 3.02 15.18
CA SER A 406 -0.05 3.89 16.33
C SER A 406 1.44 4.04 16.57
N ALA A 407 1.98 5.23 16.30
CA ALA A 407 3.39 5.55 16.50
C ALA A 407 3.54 6.65 17.57
N SER A 408 4.69 6.69 18.22
CA SER A 408 5.01 7.74 19.20
C SER A 408 4.98 9.16 18.62
N THR A 409 5.10 9.29 17.30
CA THR A 409 5.03 10.55 16.54
C THR A 409 3.63 10.92 16.08
N GLY A 410 2.63 10.11 16.37
CA GLY A 410 1.24 10.25 15.93
C GLY A 410 0.78 9.07 15.07
N ASP A 411 -0.51 8.83 15.07
CA ASP A 411 -1.13 7.75 14.31
C ASP A 411 -1.23 8.11 12.82
N TYR A 412 -1.08 7.09 11.96
CA TYR A 412 -1.26 7.22 10.52
C TYR A 412 -1.88 5.96 9.91
N TRP A 413 -2.46 6.10 8.73
CA TRP A 413 -3.07 5.00 7.99
C TRP A 413 -2.10 4.38 7.01
N LEU A 414 -2.12 3.04 6.90
CA LEU A 414 -1.36 2.32 5.89
C LEU A 414 -2.04 2.45 4.53
N CYS A 415 -1.48 3.30 3.70
CA CYS A 415 -1.87 3.53 2.31
C CYS A 415 -0.75 4.29 1.60
N GLY A 416 -0.61 4.11 0.30
CA GLY A 416 0.37 4.83 -0.52
C GLY A 416 1.76 4.87 0.11
N LEU A 417 2.22 6.07 0.46
CA LEU A 417 3.55 6.27 1.06
C LEU A 417 3.77 5.46 2.34
N ALA A 418 2.76 5.38 3.21
CA ALA A 418 2.88 4.64 4.46
C ALA A 418 3.13 3.15 4.23
N ASP A 419 2.50 2.57 3.20
CA ASP A 419 2.76 1.19 2.81
C ASP A 419 4.14 1.01 2.19
N VAL A 420 4.50 1.88 1.25
CA VAL A 420 5.80 1.82 0.56
C VAL A 420 6.95 1.96 1.56
N ALA A 421 6.84 2.87 2.52
CA ALA A 421 7.88 3.14 3.53
C ALA A 421 8.11 1.99 4.53
N ARG A 422 7.20 1.02 4.61
CA ARG A 422 7.44 -0.22 5.38
C ARG A 422 8.49 -1.12 4.75
N PHE A 423 8.65 -1.00 3.46
CA PHE A 423 9.46 -1.92 2.65
C PHE A 423 10.66 -1.25 2.00
N LEU A 424 10.52 0.03 1.64
CA LEU A 424 11.61 0.83 1.07
C LEU A 424 12.15 1.82 2.11
N ARG A 425 13.45 2.05 2.07
CA ARG A 425 14.14 3.07 2.86
C ARG A 425 14.46 4.25 1.96
N PHE A 426 14.05 5.44 2.38
CA PHE A 426 14.33 6.67 1.66
C PHE A 426 15.50 7.41 2.29
N GLY A 427 16.53 7.74 1.48
CA GLY A 427 17.64 8.58 1.91
C GLY A 427 17.18 10.01 2.19
N ARG A 428 16.36 10.55 1.28
CA ARG A 428 15.79 11.90 1.37
C ARG A 428 14.38 11.95 0.80
N ILE A 429 13.52 12.70 1.48
CA ILE A 429 12.17 13.04 0.99
C ILE A 429 12.18 14.52 0.61
N VAL A 430 11.60 14.84 -0.55
CA VAL A 430 11.38 16.22 -1.00
C VAL A 430 9.89 16.45 -1.14
N ASP A 431 9.38 17.44 -0.43
CA ASP A 431 7.95 17.74 -0.33
C ASP A 431 7.64 19.20 -0.62
N ARG A 432 6.45 19.49 -1.18
CA ARG A 432 6.07 20.86 -1.58
C ARG A 432 5.87 21.82 -0.43
N ALA A 433 5.48 21.35 0.76
CA ALA A 433 5.04 22.21 1.86
C ALA A 433 5.63 21.85 3.25
N TRP A 434 6.47 20.82 3.35
CA TRP A 434 7.18 20.50 4.60
C TRP A 434 8.02 21.70 5.12
N PRO A 435 8.11 21.97 6.44
CA PRO A 435 7.43 21.25 7.54
C PRO A 435 6.08 21.85 7.94
N THR A 436 5.67 22.98 7.38
CA THR A 436 4.55 23.80 7.88
C THR A 436 3.20 23.46 7.25
N PHE A 437 3.20 22.97 6.01
CA PHE A 437 2.00 22.61 5.24
C PHE A 437 1.06 23.80 4.95
N ASP A 438 1.57 25.04 4.99
CA ASP A 438 0.82 26.29 4.91
C ASP A 438 1.10 27.14 3.65
N ASP A 439 1.82 26.61 2.67
CA ASP A 439 2.17 27.34 1.44
C ASP A 439 1.40 26.82 0.22
N PRO A 440 0.62 27.65 -0.47
CA PRO A 440 0.31 29.06 -0.17
C PRO A 440 -0.88 29.22 0.80
N LEU A 441 -1.49 28.15 1.23
CA LEU A 441 -2.61 28.06 2.16
C LEU A 441 -2.46 26.82 3.04
N ASP A 442 -2.90 26.88 4.30
CA ASP A 442 -2.86 25.74 5.22
C ASP A 442 -3.71 24.58 4.69
N VAL A 443 -3.02 23.56 4.16
CA VAL A 443 -3.67 22.39 3.56
C VAL A 443 -4.21 21.43 4.61
N LEU A 444 -3.67 21.45 5.84
CA LEU A 444 -4.14 20.59 6.93
C LEU A 444 -5.54 21.01 7.39
N GLU A 445 -5.83 22.31 7.35
CA GLU A 445 -7.14 22.87 7.71
C GLU A 445 -8.12 22.86 6.54
N THR A 446 -7.63 23.01 5.30
CA THR A 446 -8.49 23.21 4.12
C THR A 446 -8.81 21.95 3.35
N SER A 447 -7.98 20.90 3.45
CA SER A 447 -8.22 19.63 2.77
C SER A 447 -9.36 18.84 3.42
N ARG A 448 -10.23 18.27 2.58
CA ARG A 448 -11.39 17.46 2.98
C ARG A 448 -11.11 15.97 3.04
N ASP A 449 -10.05 15.49 2.37
CA ASP A 449 -9.80 14.05 2.18
C ASP A 449 -8.84 13.43 3.19
N GLY A 450 -8.25 14.20 4.07
CA GLY A 450 -7.33 13.69 5.10
C GLY A 450 -5.92 13.33 4.61
N THR A 451 -5.67 13.25 3.31
CA THR A 451 -4.36 12.89 2.74
C THR A 451 -3.21 13.74 3.33
N PRO A 452 -3.28 15.09 3.38
CA PRO A 452 -2.18 15.89 3.94
C PRO A 452 -1.89 15.57 5.40
N ARG A 453 -2.93 15.28 6.19
CA ARG A 453 -2.76 14.93 7.62
C ARG A 453 -2.07 13.58 7.78
N ASN A 454 -2.45 12.59 6.97
CA ASN A 454 -1.80 11.29 6.96
C ASN A 454 -0.34 11.39 6.53
N ILE A 455 -0.05 12.09 5.43
CA ILE A 455 1.31 12.33 4.93
C ILE A 455 2.17 13.02 5.99
N ARG A 456 1.65 14.07 6.66
CA ARG A 456 2.38 14.73 7.74
C ARG A 456 2.75 13.77 8.87
N ALA A 457 1.84 12.89 9.27
CA ALA A 457 2.09 11.91 10.34
C ALA A 457 3.14 10.87 9.90
N VAL A 458 3.08 10.38 8.66
CA VAL A 458 4.08 9.49 8.08
C VAL A 458 5.45 10.18 8.02
N TYR A 459 5.52 11.42 7.57
CA TYR A 459 6.77 12.18 7.53
C TYR A 459 7.37 12.40 8.92
N ALA A 460 6.55 12.72 9.92
CA ALA A 460 7.01 12.84 11.30
C ALA A 460 7.61 11.52 11.82
N HIS A 461 6.99 10.39 11.48
CA HIS A 461 7.52 9.06 11.82
C HIS A 461 8.84 8.77 11.10
N LEU A 462 8.92 9.02 9.80
CA LEU A 462 10.14 8.76 9.02
C LEU A 462 11.30 9.68 9.44
N ALA A 463 11.02 10.95 9.71
CA ALA A 463 12.03 11.89 10.21
C ALA A 463 12.56 11.47 11.58
N ALA A 464 11.70 11.01 12.50
CA ALA A 464 12.12 10.50 13.81
C ALA A 464 12.99 9.24 13.69
N ASN A 465 12.89 8.50 12.58
CA ASN A 465 13.69 7.32 12.25
C ASN A 465 14.89 7.62 11.34
N GLY A 466 15.24 8.90 11.16
CA GLY A 466 16.47 9.31 10.50
C GLY A 466 16.36 9.62 9.00
N THR A 467 15.15 9.61 8.41
CA THR A 467 14.95 10.06 7.03
C THR A 467 15.03 11.58 6.96
N GLU A 468 15.88 12.10 6.09
CA GLU A 468 15.98 13.55 5.84
C GLU A 468 14.77 14.02 5.00
N ILE A 469 14.09 15.10 5.43
CA ILE A 469 12.96 15.67 4.70
C ILE A 469 13.23 17.14 4.44
N GLU A 470 13.13 17.56 3.19
CA GLU A 470 13.33 18.95 2.79
C GLU A 470 12.19 19.47 1.92
N ARG A 471 12.07 20.80 1.86
CA ARG A 471 11.09 21.46 1.00
C ARG A 471 11.57 21.48 -0.45
N PHE A 472 10.66 21.27 -1.39
CA PHE A 472 10.91 21.43 -2.82
C PHE A 472 11.34 22.87 -3.12
N ARG A 473 12.49 23.03 -3.77
CA ARG A 473 13.09 24.32 -4.10
C ARG A 473 12.78 24.68 -5.55
N LEU A 474 11.79 25.57 -5.74
CA LEU A 474 11.43 26.07 -7.05
C LEU A 474 12.65 26.72 -7.73
N GLY A 475 12.90 26.39 -9.00
CA GLY A 475 14.01 26.89 -9.80
C GLY A 475 15.36 26.21 -9.52
N ALA A 476 15.42 25.22 -8.64
CA ALA A 476 16.66 24.50 -8.36
C ALA A 476 17.02 23.53 -9.49
N HIS A 477 18.32 23.41 -9.74
CA HIS A 477 18.94 22.44 -10.65
C HIS A 477 19.76 21.38 -9.90
N ASP A 478 19.91 21.54 -8.59
CA ASP A 478 20.82 20.76 -7.75
C ASP A 478 20.13 19.95 -6.65
N GLN A 479 18.80 20.00 -6.56
CA GLN A 479 18.06 19.32 -5.51
C GLN A 479 18.02 17.80 -5.74
N PHE A 480 17.73 17.38 -6.96
CA PHE A 480 17.79 15.97 -7.36
C PHE A 480 19.04 15.78 -8.24
N ARG A 481 20.09 15.23 -7.65
CA ARG A 481 21.38 15.08 -8.32
C ARG A 481 21.90 13.67 -8.25
N GLN A 482 22.81 13.32 -9.13
CA GLN A 482 23.58 12.09 -9.07
C GLN A 482 24.42 12.06 -7.78
N LEU A 483 24.31 10.97 -7.02
CA LEU A 483 24.94 10.81 -5.69
C LEU A 483 26.18 9.93 -5.71
N ASN A 484 26.46 9.24 -6.83
CA ASN A 484 27.62 8.37 -6.98
C ASN A 484 28.71 9.06 -7.84
N PRO A 485 29.69 9.75 -7.24
CA PRO A 485 30.68 10.54 -7.99
C PRO A 485 31.57 9.68 -8.88
N LYS A 486 31.69 8.35 -8.63
CA LYS A 486 32.50 7.45 -9.45
C LYS A 486 31.80 7.02 -10.76
N ARG A 487 30.48 7.23 -10.85
CA ARG A 487 29.65 6.85 -12.00
C ARG A 487 28.87 8.02 -12.59
N SER A 488 29.00 9.20 -11.98
CA SER A 488 28.29 10.41 -12.42
C SER A 488 28.57 10.70 -13.90
N GLN A 489 27.51 10.96 -14.65
CA GLN A 489 27.56 11.28 -16.07
C GLN A 489 27.29 12.76 -16.29
N ASN A 490 28.05 13.38 -17.19
CA ASN A 490 27.81 14.76 -17.59
C ASN A 490 26.49 14.90 -18.36
N GLY A 491 25.85 16.06 -18.26
CA GLY A 491 24.64 16.38 -19.01
C GLY A 491 23.36 15.80 -18.43
N PHE A 492 23.38 15.20 -17.22
CA PHE A 492 22.17 14.84 -16.48
C PHE A 492 21.81 15.95 -15.47
N GLU A 493 20.58 16.43 -15.54
CA GLU A 493 20.05 17.51 -14.70
C GLU A 493 18.55 17.29 -14.43
N VAL A 494 18.10 17.71 -13.25
CA VAL A 494 16.67 17.82 -12.91
C VAL A 494 16.39 19.27 -12.54
N PHE A 495 15.53 19.91 -13.34
CA PHE A 495 15.11 21.29 -13.13
C PHE A 495 13.74 21.33 -12.44
N ASN A 496 13.66 21.98 -11.30
CA ASN A 496 12.42 22.16 -10.53
C ASN A 496 11.61 23.32 -11.12
N LEU A 497 10.65 23.00 -11.97
CA LEU A 497 9.95 23.94 -12.83
C LEU A 497 8.82 24.69 -12.11
N CYS A 498 7.93 23.96 -11.40
CA CYS A 498 6.78 24.52 -10.73
C CYS A 498 6.48 23.86 -9.39
N SER A 499 5.85 24.60 -8.48
CA SER A 499 5.33 24.13 -7.19
C SER A 499 4.42 25.18 -6.56
N ASN A 500 3.40 24.76 -5.83
CA ASN A 500 2.52 25.63 -5.06
C ASN A 500 1.89 26.77 -5.89
N GLY A 501 1.52 26.45 -7.14
CA GLY A 501 0.95 27.42 -8.07
C GLY A 501 1.92 28.46 -8.62
N ARG A 502 3.22 28.25 -8.42
CA ARG A 502 4.29 29.09 -8.94
C ARG A 502 5.12 28.33 -9.95
N PHE A 503 5.61 28.98 -10.98
CA PHE A 503 6.54 28.38 -11.94
C PHE A 503 7.59 29.37 -12.43
N VAL A 504 8.74 28.85 -12.83
CA VAL A 504 9.86 29.64 -13.34
C VAL A 504 9.68 29.82 -14.84
N GLN A 505 9.65 31.05 -15.29
CA GLN A 505 9.56 31.40 -16.73
C GLN A 505 10.95 31.29 -17.39
N LYS A 506 10.97 31.30 -18.74
CA LYS A 506 12.24 31.21 -19.52
C LYS A 506 13.23 32.34 -19.23
N ASP A 507 12.76 33.50 -18.81
CA ASP A 507 13.59 34.63 -18.41
C ASP A 507 14.10 34.56 -16.95
N GLY A 508 13.78 33.47 -16.25
CA GLY A 508 14.13 33.25 -14.84
C GLY A 508 13.17 33.91 -13.85
N THR A 509 12.17 34.65 -14.30
CA THR A 509 11.18 35.24 -13.38
C THR A 509 10.19 34.17 -12.89
N ILE A 510 9.62 34.39 -11.70
CA ILE A 510 8.61 33.51 -11.14
C ILE A 510 7.22 34.10 -11.41
N ARG A 511 6.36 33.29 -12.02
CA ARG A 511 4.92 33.57 -12.12
C ARG A 511 4.20 32.88 -10.97
N ASP A 512 3.35 33.64 -10.27
CA ASP A 512 2.55 33.16 -9.13
C ASP A 512 1.06 33.25 -9.51
N LEU A 513 0.32 32.15 -9.34
CA LEU A 513 -1.08 32.05 -9.73
C LEU A 513 -2.05 32.26 -8.57
N TYR A 514 -1.60 32.09 -7.32
CA TYR A 514 -2.51 31.97 -6.19
C TYR A 514 -2.29 32.98 -5.07
N THR A 515 -1.13 33.62 -4.97
CA THR A 515 -0.83 34.55 -3.86
C THR A 515 -1.88 35.66 -3.75
N ASP A 516 -2.33 36.23 -4.86
CA ASP A 516 -3.36 37.27 -4.83
C ASP A 516 -4.74 36.72 -4.45
N ARG A 517 -5.07 35.50 -4.85
CA ARG A 517 -6.31 34.80 -4.41
C ARG A 517 -6.31 34.55 -2.89
N VAL A 518 -5.19 34.11 -2.35
CA VAL A 518 -5.04 33.90 -0.89
C VAL A 518 -5.14 35.24 -0.15
N LYS A 519 -4.47 36.28 -0.63
CA LYS A 519 -4.55 37.64 -0.04
C LYS A 519 -5.98 38.21 -0.11
N SER A 520 -6.74 37.86 -1.13
CA SER A 520 -8.16 38.27 -1.28
C SER A 520 -9.13 37.40 -0.49
N GLY A 521 -8.63 36.47 0.34
CA GLY A 521 -9.43 35.68 1.26
C GLY A 521 -9.95 34.36 0.69
N ALA A 522 -9.28 33.75 -0.29
CA ALA A 522 -9.61 32.40 -0.75
C ALA A 522 -9.45 31.40 0.41
N LYS A 523 -10.50 30.60 0.65
CA LYS A 523 -10.54 29.62 1.75
C LYS A 523 -10.07 28.21 1.33
N SER A 524 -9.91 27.99 0.03
CA SER A 524 -9.38 26.73 -0.53
C SER A 524 -8.79 27.00 -1.91
N LEU A 525 -7.85 26.18 -2.31
CA LEU A 525 -7.25 26.14 -3.64
C LEU A 525 -7.43 24.74 -4.21
N ASN A 526 -7.35 24.64 -5.55
CA ASN A 526 -7.32 23.33 -6.20
C ASN A 526 -5.94 22.69 -5.96
N GLU A 527 -5.90 21.55 -5.31
CA GLU A 527 -4.65 20.84 -4.95
C GLU A 527 -3.84 20.46 -6.21
N ASN A 528 -4.52 20.10 -7.32
CA ASN A 528 -3.85 19.83 -8.60
C ASN A 528 -2.98 21.00 -9.07
N GLY A 529 -3.51 22.23 -8.94
CA GLY A 529 -2.76 23.44 -9.30
C GLY A 529 -1.55 23.74 -8.41
N LEU A 530 -1.40 23.01 -7.30
CA LEU A 530 -0.25 23.12 -6.36
C LEU A 530 0.84 22.09 -6.64
N SER A 531 0.64 21.19 -7.61
CA SER A 531 1.57 20.11 -7.95
C SER A 531 2.99 20.63 -8.23
N CYS A 532 3.98 19.83 -7.82
CA CYS A 532 5.37 20.00 -8.22
C CYS A 532 5.58 19.49 -9.65
N GLY A 533 6.32 20.24 -10.45
CA GLY A 533 6.69 19.82 -11.79
C GLY A 533 8.17 19.96 -12.03
N MET A 534 8.71 19.06 -12.86
CA MET A 534 10.14 18.97 -13.15
C MET A 534 10.37 18.70 -14.64
N VAL A 535 11.53 19.13 -15.10
CA VAL A 535 12.09 18.74 -16.40
C VAL A 535 13.40 18.01 -16.13
N PHE A 536 13.48 16.77 -16.61
CA PHE A 536 14.68 15.95 -16.55
C PHE A 536 15.40 16.05 -17.90
N THR A 537 16.67 16.34 -17.87
CA THR A 537 17.52 16.41 -19.07
C THR A 537 18.67 15.44 -18.96
N TYR A 538 18.95 14.70 -20.05
CA TYR A 538 20.16 13.88 -20.16
C TYR A 538 20.71 13.98 -21.59
N GLY A 539 21.78 14.70 -21.76
CA GLY A 539 22.29 15.03 -23.10
C GLY A 539 21.25 15.80 -23.92
N ASP A 540 20.86 15.25 -25.08
CA ASP A 540 19.80 15.83 -25.92
C ASP A 540 18.39 15.42 -25.45
N PHE A 541 18.24 14.34 -24.64
CA PHE A 541 16.95 13.83 -24.18
C PHE A 541 16.31 14.71 -23.08
N ARG A 542 15.00 14.95 -23.21
CA ARG A 542 14.22 15.71 -22.23
C ARG A 542 12.91 15.01 -21.87
N TYR A 543 12.60 14.96 -20.59
CA TYR A 543 11.36 14.42 -20.04
C TYR A 543 10.66 15.46 -19.17
N PHE A 544 9.34 15.60 -19.34
CA PHE A 544 8.49 16.48 -18.55
C PHE A 544 7.50 15.71 -17.69
N SER A 545 7.38 16.11 -16.41
CA SER A 545 6.37 15.64 -15.45
C SER A 545 5.98 16.79 -14.53
N ALA A 546 4.68 17.03 -14.36
CA ALA A 546 4.19 18.07 -13.46
C ALA A 546 2.99 17.60 -12.60
N GLY A 547 3.01 16.34 -12.18
CA GLY A 547 1.92 15.78 -11.37
C GLY A 547 0.57 15.98 -12.06
N ASP A 548 -0.37 16.57 -11.34
CA ASP A 548 -1.69 16.88 -11.83
C ASP A 548 -1.90 18.38 -12.10
N PHE A 549 -0.80 19.12 -12.32
CA PHE A 549 -0.80 20.55 -12.48
C PHE A 549 -1.83 21.00 -13.55
N SER A 550 -3.05 21.25 -13.08
CA SER A 550 -4.18 21.70 -13.90
C SER A 550 -5.18 22.45 -13.03
N ASP A 551 -5.50 23.68 -13.39
CA ASP A 551 -6.52 24.48 -12.71
C ASP A 551 -7.05 25.59 -13.64
N ARG A 552 -8.26 26.06 -13.37
CA ARG A 552 -8.82 27.29 -13.94
C ARG A 552 -8.46 28.48 -13.05
N VAL A 553 -7.63 29.36 -13.56
CA VAL A 553 -7.16 30.55 -12.84
C VAL A 553 -7.86 31.78 -13.39
N THR A 554 -8.34 32.68 -12.51
CA THR A 554 -8.82 33.99 -12.90
C THR A 554 -7.66 34.97 -12.71
N LEU A 555 -7.25 35.61 -13.79
CA LEU A 555 -6.19 36.64 -13.76
C LEU A 555 -6.74 37.97 -13.18
N PRO A 556 -5.83 38.91 -12.78
CA PRO A 556 -6.23 40.19 -12.19
C PRO A 556 -7.20 41.04 -13.06
N ASP A 557 -7.15 40.85 -14.36
CA ASP A 557 -8.06 41.54 -15.32
C ASP A 557 -9.43 40.85 -15.43
N GLY A 558 -9.70 39.78 -14.70
CA GLY A 558 -10.90 38.99 -14.74
C GLY A 558 -10.93 37.88 -15.81
N THR A 559 -9.88 37.76 -16.62
CA THR A 559 -9.77 36.70 -17.64
C THR A 559 -9.58 35.35 -17.00
N ARG A 560 -10.33 34.35 -17.45
CA ARG A 560 -10.18 32.94 -17.01
C ARG A 560 -9.28 32.19 -17.99
N VAL A 561 -8.21 31.57 -17.45
CA VAL A 561 -7.24 30.82 -18.22
C VAL A 561 -6.99 29.46 -17.56
N GLN A 562 -6.42 28.52 -18.32
CA GLN A 562 -5.90 27.27 -17.78
C GLN A 562 -4.46 27.48 -17.29
N SER A 563 -4.13 26.96 -16.12
CA SER A 563 -2.76 27.04 -15.55
C SER A 563 -1.74 26.39 -16.48
N GLU A 564 -2.09 25.29 -17.14
CA GLU A 564 -1.23 24.59 -18.12
C GLU A 564 -0.86 25.50 -19.32
N ASP A 565 -1.80 26.29 -19.84
CA ASP A 565 -1.52 27.22 -20.93
C ASP A 565 -0.52 28.32 -20.50
N LEU A 566 -0.59 28.70 -19.24
CA LEU A 566 0.39 29.64 -18.67
C LEU A 566 1.76 29.00 -18.48
N LEU A 567 1.80 27.74 -18.02
CA LEU A 567 3.03 26.96 -17.85
C LEU A 567 3.74 26.72 -19.20
N ALA A 568 3.02 26.69 -20.29
CA ALA A 568 3.55 26.47 -21.64
C ALA A 568 4.70 27.45 -21.99
N SER A 569 4.65 28.67 -21.47
CA SER A 569 5.71 29.67 -21.68
C SER A 569 7.03 29.31 -21.00
N ALA A 570 7.01 28.42 -19.99
CA ALA A 570 8.15 28.06 -19.17
C ALA A 570 8.86 26.77 -19.63
N VAL A 571 8.10 25.86 -20.27
CA VAL A 571 8.64 24.60 -20.79
C VAL A 571 9.25 24.79 -22.19
N GLY A 572 9.91 23.79 -22.70
CA GLY A 572 10.37 23.73 -24.09
C GLY A 572 9.96 22.41 -24.70
N VAL A 573 10.48 22.11 -25.87
CA VAL A 573 10.27 20.81 -26.53
C VAL A 573 10.85 19.69 -25.65
N VAL A 574 10.12 18.57 -25.56
CA VAL A 574 10.56 17.36 -24.83
C VAL A 574 10.38 16.13 -25.70
N ASP A 575 11.11 15.08 -25.39
CA ASP A 575 10.99 13.80 -26.08
C ASP A 575 9.85 12.95 -25.53
N VAL A 576 9.74 12.93 -24.19
CA VAL A 576 8.70 12.22 -23.45
C VAL A 576 7.98 13.20 -22.53
N ALA A 577 6.66 13.16 -22.51
CA ALA A 577 5.84 13.93 -21.58
C ALA A 577 4.88 13.00 -20.83
N LYS A 578 4.87 13.10 -19.51
CA LYS A 578 3.76 12.58 -18.73
C LYS A 578 2.58 13.52 -18.91
N MET A 579 1.41 12.99 -19.23
CA MET A 579 0.16 13.75 -19.23
C MET A 579 -0.17 14.16 -17.80
N ASN A 580 -0.42 15.45 -17.59
CA ASN A 580 -0.90 15.93 -16.30
C ASN A 580 -2.24 15.28 -15.96
N HIS A 581 -2.52 15.11 -14.67
CA HIS A 581 -3.79 14.63 -14.16
C HIS A 581 -4.26 13.34 -14.87
N HIS A 582 -3.35 12.37 -15.05
CA HIS A 582 -3.58 11.08 -15.71
C HIS A 582 -4.21 11.17 -17.11
N GLY A 583 -4.14 12.34 -17.74
CA GLY A 583 -4.87 12.64 -18.97
C GLY A 583 -6.35 12.96 -18.75
N HIS A 584 -6.76 13.31 -17.51
CA HIS A 584 -8.14 13.67 -17.17
C HIS A 584 -8.37 15.17 -17.31
N HIS A 585 -9.11 15.57 -18.37
CA HIS A 585 -9.42 16.96 -18.69
C HIS A 585 -8.21 17.91 -18.64
N SER A 586 -7.10 17.48 -19.18
CA SER A 586 -5.78 18.14 -19.10
C SER A 586 -5.14 18.30 -20.48
N MET A 587 -3.86 18.63 -20.50
CA MET A 587 -3.06 18.80 -21.72
C MET A 587 -3.67 19.86 -22.66
N PHE A 588 -3.85 21.06 -22.13
CA PHE A 588 -4.44 22.17 -22.89
C PHE A 588 -3.57 22.59 -24.07
N PRO A 589 -4.15 23.24 -25.11
CA PRO A 589 -3.53 23.40 -26.42
C PRO A 589 -2.16 24.07 -26.40
N GLU A 590 -1.97 25.11 -25.58
CA GLU A 590 -0.70 25.83 -25.56
C GLU A 590 0.42 24.98 -24.93
N LEU A 591 0.10 24.18 -23.90
CA LEU A 591 1.07 23.24 -23.33
C LEU A 591 1.46 22.15 -24.33
N VAL A 592 0.49 21.57 -25.05
CA VAL A 592 0.75 20.57 -26.10
C VAL A 592 1.64 21.14 -27.21
N LYS A 593 1.37 22.38 -27.65
CA LYS A 593 2.20 23.10 -28.64
C LYS A 593 3.62 23.37 -28.14
N ALA A 594 3.79 23.65 -26.85
CA ALA A 594 5.10 23.91 -26.25
C ALA A 594 5.93 22.64 -26.10
N LEU A 595 5.32 21.56 -25.58
CA LEU A 595 6.00 20.30 -25.31
C LEU A 595 6.31 19.51 -26.59
N ARG A 596 5.40 19.44 -27.54
CA ARG A 596 5.54 18.71 -28.81
C ARG A 596 6.10 17.30 -28.63
N ALA A 597 5.79 16.63 -27.52
CA ALA A 597 6.41 15.36 -27.18
C ALA A 597 6.17 14.30 -28.29
N ARG A 598 7.17 13.47 -28.49
CA ARG A 598 7.07 12.32 -29.39
C ARG A 598 6.41 11.13 -28.70
N VAL A 599 6.62 11.01 -27.39
CA VAL A 599 5.95 9.99 -26.56
C VAL A 599 5.17 10.66 -25.44
N TRP A 600 3.91 10.30 -25.32
CA TRP A 600 3.02 10.73 -24.25
C TRP A 600 2.68 9.55 -23.35
N THR A 601 2.84 9.71 -22.04
CA THR A 601 2.58 8.66 -21.06
C THR A 601 1.54 9.11 -20.03
N ALA A 602 0.83 8.16 -19.41
CA ALA A 602 -0.05 8.40 -18.27
C ALA A 602 -0.11 7.17 -17.37
N CYS A 603 -0.07 7.36 -16.05
CA CYS A 603 -0.47 6.35 -15.08
C CYS A 603 -2.00 6.36 -14.94
N VAL A 604 -2.65 5.27 -15.25
CA VAL A 604 -4.13 5.19 -15.34
C VAL A 604 -4.70 4.54 -14.10
N LEU A 605 -5.75 5.13 -13.53
CA LEU A 605 -6.51 4.60 -12.38
C LEU A 605 -8.04 4.54 -12.64
N ASP A 606 -8.49 5.00 -13.79
CA ASP A 606 -9.90 5.00 -14.22
C ASP A 606 -9.98 4.51 -15.66
N GLN A 607 -10.96 3.66 -15.97
CA GLN A 607 -11.17 3.14 -17.33
C GLN A 607 -11.48 4.23 -18.37
N GLN A 608 -11.88 5.43 -17.94
CA GLN A 608 -12.11 6.56 -18.83
C GLN A 608 -10.87 7.43 -19.09
N HIS A 609 -9.75 7.17 -18.40
CA HIS A 609 -8.48 7.82 -18.68
C HIS A 609 -7.86 7.22 -19.98
N VAL A 610 -7.38 7.96 -20.89
CA VAL A 610 -7.31 9.41 -21.07
C VAL A 610 -8.70 9.92 -21.49
N THR A 611 -9.20 11.06 -20.96
CA THR A 611 -10.55 11.56 -21.32
C THR A 611 -10.62 12.03 -22.78
N ASP A 612 -11.85 12.02 -23.35
CA ASP A 612 -12.04 12.31 -24.78
C ASP A 612 -11.53 13.69 -25.21
N ASP A 613 -11.70 14.71 -24.38
CA ASP A 613 -11.22 16.06 -24.67
C ASP A 613 -9.68 16.16 -24.65
N THR A 614 -9.02 15.45 -23.74
CA THR A 614 -7.55 15.31 -23.74
C THR A 614 -7.08 14.52 -24.96
N ALA A 615 -7.75 13.41 -25.27
CA ALA A 615 -7.46 12.60 -26.44
C ALA A 615 -7.55 13.41 -27.74
N CYS A 616 -8.59 14.27 -27.86
CA CYS A 616 -8.74 15.18 -29.02
C CYS A 616 -7.56 16.13 -29.18
N ARG A 617 -7.13 16.76 -28.06
CA ARG A 617 -6.01 17.72 -28.10
C ARG A 617 -4.71 17.00 -28.51
N LEU A 618 -4.47 15.82 -28.00
CA LEU A 618 -3.29 15.04 -28.37
C LEU A 618 -3.34 14.54 -29.81
N ALA A 619 -4.51 14.24 -30.36
CA ALA A 619 -4.68 13.82 -31.74
C ALA A 619 -4.60 14.98 -32.73
N ASP A 620 -4.83 16.22 -32.29
CA ASP A 620 -4.91 17.39 -33.17
C ASP A 620 -3.55 17.72 -33.79
N ARG A 621 -3.40 17.44 -35.10
CA ARG A 621 -2.19 17.71 -35.89
C ARG A 621 -1.96 19.20 -36.13
N ALA A 622 -2.97 20.06 -35.92
CA ALA A 622 -2.82 21.51 -36.04
C ALA A 622 -2.03 22.10 -34.84
N LEU A 623 -2.01 21.44 -33.68
CA LEU A 623 -1.21 21.86 -32.53
C LEU A 623 0.30 21.64 -32.78
N TYR A 624 0.67 20.51 -33.36
CA TYR A 624 1.99 20.25 -33.94
C TYR A 624 1.90 19.07 -34.92
N GLY A 625 2.69 19.11 -36.01
CA GLY A 625 2.62 18.15 -37.12
C GLY A 625 3.46 16.88 -36.95
N GLY A 626 4.20 16.71 -35.83
CA GLY A 626 5.12 15.60 -35.61
C GLY A 626 4.44 14.25 -35.33
N GLU A 627 5.16 13.18 -35.56
CA GLU A 627 4.78 11.84 -35.11
C GLU A 627 4.66 11.81 -33.58
N ARG A 628 3.70 11.01 -33.10
CA ARG A 628 3.49 10.79 -31.67
C ARG A 628 3.08 9.36 -31.39
N THR A 629 3.52 8.85 -30.25
CA THR A 629 3.11 7.55 -29.70
C THR A 629 2.52 7.80 -28.33
N ILE A 630 1.31 7.31 -28.09
CA ILE A 630 0.58 7.56 -26.85
C ILE A 630 0.53 6.25 -26.08
N LEU A 631 1.16 6.22 -24.92
CA LEU A 631 1.38 5.04 -24.09
C LEU A 631 0.86 5.28 -22.68
N PRO A 632 -0.48 5.25 -22.43
CA PRO A 632 -0.99 5.12 -21.08
C PRO A 632 -0.60 3.73 -20.53
N THR A 633 -0.50 3.58 -19.21
CA THR A 633 -0.22 2.27 -18.60
C THR A 633 -1.37 1.26 -18.82
N PHE A 634 -2.55 1.73 -19.18
CA PHE A 634 -3.69 0.93 -19.61
C PHE A 634 -4.71 1.77 -20.38
N MET A 635 -5.36 1.17 -21.38
CA MET A 635 -6.52 1.74 -22.06
C MET A 635 -7.39 0.62 -22.62
N PRO A 636 -8.61 0.38 -22.07
CA PRO A 636 -9.44 -0.76 -22.47
C PRO A 636 -9.80 -0.78 -23.96
N LEU A 637 -9.80 -1.97 -24.56
CA LEU A 637 -10.18 -2.18 -25.97
C LEU A 637 -11.66 -1.87 -26.25
N ASN A 638 -12.52 -2.07 -25.26
CA ASN A 638 -13.97 -1.88 -25.36
C ASN A 638 -14.41 -0.42 -25.23
N ARG A 639 -13.48 0.50 -25.06
CA ARG A 639 -13.80 1.92 -25.03
C ARG A 639 -14.36 2.34 -26.39
N PRO A 640 -15.57 2.94 -26.46
CA PRO A 640 -16.17 3.33 -27.72
C PRO A 640 -15.29 4.36 -28.45
N GLU A 641 -15.13 4.16 -29.76
CA GLU A 641 -14.52 5.18 -30.61
C GLU A 641 -15.52 6.33 -30.78
N THR A 642 -15.34 7.39 -30.02
CA THR A 642 -16.06 8.65 -30.26
C THR A 642 -15.49 9.32 -31.51
N GLU A 643 -16.23 10.26 -32.11
CA GLU A 643 -15.71 11.04 -33.27
C GLU A 643 -14.37 11.69 -32.97
N PHE A 644 -14.13 12.02 -31.72
CA PHE A 644 -12.91 12.64 -31.22
C PHE A 644 -11.78 11.63 -31.01
N GLY A 645 -12.07 10.39 -30.67
CA GLY A 645 -11.08 9.36 -30.38
C GLY A 645 -10.44 8.69 -31.60
N ARG A 646 -11.01 8.81 -32.80
CA ARG A 646 -10.52 8.08 -33.99
C ARG A 646 -9.06 8.37 -34.33
N GLY A 647 -8.69 9.67 -34.38
CA GLY A 647 -7.29 10.05 -34.61
C GLY A 647 -6.35 9.69 -33.48
N PHE A 648 -6.84 9.73 -32.24
CA PHE A 648 -6.08 9.38 -31.05
C PHE A 648 -5.74 7.88 -31.01
N LEU A 649 -6.71 7.02 -31.28
CA LEU A 649 -6.51 5.56 -31.22
C LEU A 649 -5.49 5.04 -32.25
N SER A 650 -5.28 5.77 -33.34
CA SER A 650 -4.21 5.43 -34.30
C SER A 650 -2.79 5.62 -33.73
N ASP A 651 -2.65 6.52 -32.75
CA ASP A 651 -1.39 6.82 -32.08
C ASP A 651 -1.19 5.97 -30.82
N VAL A 652 -2.20 5.16 -30.40
CA VAL A 652 -2.16 4.29 -29.23
C VAL A 652 -1.90 2.85 -29.65
N PRO A 653 -0.73 2.27 -29.36
CA PRO A 653 -0.42 0.89 -29.69
C PRO A 653 -1.40 -0.11 -29.06
N GLN A 654 -1.68 -1.18 -29.80
CA GLN A 654 -2.63 -2.21 -29.35
C GLN A 654 -2.22 -2.87 -28.04
N VAL A 655 -0.93 -2.97 -27.75
CA VAL A 655 -0.39 -3.62 -26.54
C VAL A 655 -0.94 -2.98 -25.26
N VAL A 656 -0.98 -1.66 -25.13
CA VAL A 656 -1.50 -0.96 -23.96
C VAL A 656 -3.04 -0.94 -23.91
N ARG A 657 -3.68 -1.32 -25.00
CA ARG A 657 -5.15 -1.52 -25.09
C ARG A 657 -5.55 -2.94 -24.72
N ALA A 658 -4.66 -3.91 -24.91
CA ALA A 658 -4.92 -5.32 -24.66
C ALA A 658 -4.81 -5.70 -23.18
N GLU A 659 -3.79 -5.18 -22.50
CA GLU A 659 -3.62 -5.42 -21.06
C GLU A 659 -2.85 -4.28 -20.38
N PRO A 660 -3.05 -4.10 -19.06
CA PRO A 660 -2.27 -3.16 -18.26
C PRO A 660 -0.79 -3.51 -18.26
N CYS A 661 0.06 -2.49 -18.30
CA CYS A 661 1.51 -2.67 -18.35
C CYS A 661 2.27 -1.60 -17.57
N HIS A 662 3.46 -1.97 -17.11
CA HIS A 662 4.47 -0.99 -16.74
C HIS A 662 5.14 -0.48 -18.01
N LEU A 663 5.51 0.80 -18.02
CA LEU A 663 6.27 1.37 -19.12
C LEU A 663 7.69 1.68 -18.65
N VAL A 664 8.68 1.42 -19.47
CA VAL A 664 10.08 1.74 -19.18
C VAL A 664 10.65 2.54 -20.33
N VAL A 665 10.98 3.80 -20.06
CA VAL A 665 11.78 4.62 -20.98
C VAL A 665 13.24 4.38 -20.63
N ASP A 666 14.04 3.95 -21.60
CA ASP A 666 15.48 3.71 -21.44
C ASP A 666 16.27 4.64 -22.35
N VAL A 667 17.14 5.42 -21.75
CA VAL A 667 17.99 6.42 -22.41
C VAL A 667 19.45 6.03 -22.25
N PRO A 668 20.10 5.50 -23.31
CA PRO A 668 21.50 5.12 -23.27
C PRO A 668 22.47 6.29 -22.99
N PRO A 669 23.73 5.99 -22.63
CA PRO A 669 24.74 6.99 -22.35
C PRO A 669 24.84 8.08 -23.44
N GLY A 670 24.84 9.33 -22.96
CA GLY A 670 24.89 10.53 -23.80
C GLY A 670 23.54 11.06 -24.27
N GLY A 671 22.41 10.37 -23.96
CA GLY A 671 21.07 10.90 -24.13
C GLY A 671 20.67 11.26 -25.57
N ARG A 672 21.22 10.61 -26.59
CA ARG A 672 20.94 10.89 -28.00
C ARG A 672 19.78 10.09 -28.58
N THR A 673 19.50 8.97 -27.98
CA THR A 673 18.42 8.07 -28.38
C THR A 673 17.71 7.55 -27.15
N TYR A 674 16.49 7.02 -27.33
CA TYR A 674 15.75 6.33 -26.28
C TYR A 674 14.80 5.28 -26.85
N THR A 675 14.43 4.33 -26.01
CA THR A 675 13.40 3.32 -26.31
C THR A 675 12.31 3.39 -25.24
N VAL A 676 11.13 2.85 -25.56
CA VAL A 676 10.06 2.65 -24.59
C VAL A 676 9.59 1.20 -24.65
N SER A 677 9.66 0.51 -23.54
CA SER A 677 9.23 -0.88 -23.42
C SER A 677 7.96 -1.00 -22.57
N CYS A 678 7.05 -1.90 -22.97
CA CYS A 678 5.86 -2.27 -22.21
C CYS A 678 6.11 -3.63 -21.56
N LEU A 679 6.00 -3.68 -20.22
CA LEU A 679 6.16 -4.89 -19.44
C LEU A 679 4.80 -5.28 -18.85
N SER A 680 4.42 -6.56 -18.89
CA SER A 680 3.17 -7.04 -18.31
C SER A 680 3.09 -6.69 -16.82
N ALA A 681 1.94 -6.17 -16.39
CA ALA A 681 1.65 -5.92 -14.98
C ALA A 681 0.90 -7.09 -14.32
N ARG A 682 0.58 -8.17 -15.06
CA ARG A 682 -0.24 -9.29 -14.57
C ARG A 682 0.46 -10.16 -13.53
N ASP A 683 1.77 -10.13 -13.53
CA ASP A 683 2.58 -10.89 -12.58
C ASP A 683 3.94 -10.20 -12.34
N GLU A 684 4.66 -10.71 -11.37
CA GLU A 684 5.97 -10.15 -11.00
C GLU A 684 7.12 -10.56 -11.93
N THR A 685 6.87 -11.28 -13.01
CA THR A 685 7.91 -11.62 -14.01
C THR A 685 8.25 -10.44 -14.90
N MET A 686 7.34 -9.45 -15.00
CA MET A 686 7.51 -8.24 -15.80
C MET A 686 7.91 -8.59 -17.25
N ARG A 687 7.21 -9.56 -17.84
CA ARG A 687 7.48 -10.04 -19.20
C ARG A 687 7.39 -8.91 -20.22
N LEU A 688 8.41 -8.77 -21.05
CA LEU A 688 8.39 -7.81 -22.16
C LEU A 688 7.25 -8.15 -23.14
N MET A 689 6.38 -7.20 -23.39
CA MET A 689 5.24 -7.33 -24.31
C MET A 689 5.49 -6.64 -25.64
N ALA A 690 6.11 -5.47 -25.61
CA ALA A 690 6.49 -4.69 -26.79
C ALA A 690 7.62 -3.72 -26.46
N SER A 691 8.36 -3.31 -27.48
CA SER A 691 9.34 -2.24 -27.40
C SER A 691 9.22 -1.31 -28.59
N PHE A 692 9.29 -0.01 -28.37
CA PHE A 692 9.17 1.07 -29.35
C PHE A 692 10.46 1.88 -29.42
N GLY A 693 10.85 2.30 -30.60
CA GLY A 693 12.04 3.12 -30.86
C GLY A 693 13.13 2.26 -31.46
N PHE A 694 14.24 2.74 -31.87
CA PHE A 694 15.13 3.78 -31.32
C PHE A 694 14.72 5.21 -31.73
N PHE A 695 14.08 5.92 -30.85
CA PHE A 695 13.76 7.32 -31.10
C PHE A 695 15.05 8.16 -30.99
N SER A 696 15.28 9.10 -31.90
CA SER A 696 16.32 10.10 -31.73
C SER A 696 15.82 11.21 -30.82
N ALA A 697 16.61 11.57 -29.82
CA ALA A 697 16.35 12.73 -29.00
C ALA A 697 16.45 14.01 -29.84
N ARG A 698 15.64 15.00 -29.53
CA ARG A 698 15.55 16.23 -30.32
C ARG A 698 16.57 17.25 -29.83
N LYS A 699 17.29 17.80 -30.79
CA LYS A 699 18.02 19.05 -30.54
C LYS A 699 17.07 20.21 -30.71
N ASP A 700 17.01 21.09 -29.72
CA ASP A 700 16.27 22.35 -29.81
C ASP A 700 16.77 23.21 -30.96
#